data_36b08440c905edce8470ae8dc77fa4c1
#
_entry.id   36b08440c905edce8470ae8dc77fa4c1
#
_cell.length_a   1.000
_cell.length_b   1.000
_cell.length_c   1.000
_cell.angle_alpha   90.00
_cell.angle_beta   90.00
_cell.angle_gamma   90.00
#
_symmetry.space_group_name_H-M   'P 1'
#
loop_
_entity.id
_entity.type
_entity.pdbx_description
1 polymer ?
#
loop_
_entity_poly.entity_id
_entity_poly.type
_entity_poly.pdbx_seq_one_letter_code
_entity_poly.pdbx_strand_id
1 'polypeptide(L)'
;VQVVAYGVQKKVSITGAISSMKGDDLLKTPAGSLSNVLSGQITGISSVQYSGEPGADAAEIFIRGKATWENSSPLIQVDGVDRESMSDIDPNEIESISILKDASATAVFGIRGANGVILITTKRGKEGKAKISFTTSASVLMPTKMVEQASSYDYARFHNQMMSGDGKSALFSDGVIQKFADGSDPIRFPNIQWADYIMKSSTLQSQHNLNISGGTDKVRYFISAGAYTQGGLFSEFDLPYNLSYQYRRFNYRTNLDMDVTKTTTLSFNISGNVNNSDQPRTSQGSSGLIKNMYYATPFSSPGIIDGKLVNSSDETYSDGLKLPFTGGTGMGYYGNGFSQTSNNSLNVDVILDQKMDFLTKGLSFKVKGSYNSSFTVNKVGSGGSIATYTPVLMDDGSIAYRKFGENTDVKYSYTTGKARNWYMEASFNYNRTFGDHTVTALVLYNQQKEYYPKLYSDIPHGYVGLVGRVTYDWKSRYMAEFNVGYNGSENFASDLRFSYFPAGSIGWVMSEEKFFRPLKSVVSFLKLRASVGLVGNDNIGGSRFMYMADPYNVGLGDLANRVTASGGATNAWGYGFGTDNGTVSLGAREVAKNNPAVTWEKALKRNYGVDINFLDDRLKTTFEYYKERRNDILLRDGTAPGMLGFITPYSNLGSVDSWGWELSLKWNDKIGDNFRYWAGINLSYNQNEILEKKEAPQNNLYQYQKGHRIGSRSQYVFWRFYDEDTPALYEQTFNRPFPTHESILQNGDAVYVDLNGDRKIDANDASYDYGFTDDPEYMLGINLGFSWKNLEISTQWTGAWNVSRMISDVFRQPFYSSSNSEQGGLLAYHLDHTWTPENPSQSSEYPRATIDNAKNNYATSTLYEKDAKYLRLKTLQVAYNFHFPLMKKLGLNTCQLAFAGYNLWTITPYLWGDPEARATNAPSYPLSKTYTLSLKLGF
;
A
#
# COMPACT_ATOMS: atom_id res chain seq x y z
N VAL A 1 -31.17 -6.90 0.02
CA VAL A 1 -30.55 -7.40 -1.20
C VAL A 1 -29.07 -6.99 -1.17
N GLN A 2 -28.20 -7.91 -1.50
CA GLN A 2 -26.75 -7.68 -1.55
C GLN A 2 -26.24 -8.10 -2.93
N VAL A 3 -25.30 -7.32 -3.47
CA VAL A 3 -24.61 -7.67 -4.71
C VAL A 3 -23.65 -8.81 -4.43
N VAL A 4 -23.79 -9.87 -5.19
CA VAL A 4 -22.91 -11.03 -5.21
C VAL A 4 -22.32 -11.17 -6.60
N ALA A 5 -21.39 -12.09 -6.78
CA ALA A 5 -20.81 -12.38 -8.08
C ALA A 5 -21.88 -12.64 -9.14
N TYR A 6 -21.87 -11.86 -10.20
CA TYR A 6 -22.80 -11.96 -11.36
C TYR A 6 -24.28 -11.93 -11.01
N GLY A 7 -24.68 -11.23 -9.92
CA GLY A 7 -26.09 -11.09 -9.56
C GLY A 7 -26.33 -10.43 -8.22
N VAL A 8 -27.56 -10.53 -7.75
CA VAL A 8 -28.01 -10.03 -6.44
C VAL A 8 -28.75 -11.15 -5.70
N GLN A 9 -28.51 -11.24 -4.39
CA GLN A 9 -29.19 -12.22 -3.53
C GLN A 9 -29.78 -11.54 -2.30
N LYS A 10 -30.77 -12.18 -1.68
CA LYS A 10 -31.24 -11.76 -0.34
C LYS A 10 -30.13 -12.03 0.67
N LYS A 11 -29.86 -11.09 1.58
CA LYS A 11 -28.79 -11.24 2.58
C LYS A 11 -28.94 -12.53 3.41
N VAL A 12 -30.18 -12.96 3.70
CA VAL A 12 -30.46 -14.18 4.47
C VAL A 12 -30.05 -15.43 3.70
N SER A 13 -30.15 -15.44 2.36
CA SER A 13 -29.83 -16.60 1.52
C SER A 13 -28.34 -16.74 1.17
N ILE A 14 -27.51 -15.77 1.50
CA ILE A 14 -26.06 -15.80 1.22
C ILE A 14 -25.38 -16.79 2.16
N THR A 15 -24.69 -17.78 1.62
CA THR A 15 -23.93 -18.80 2.38
C THR A 15 -22.42 -18.54 2.40
N GLY A 16 -21.90 -17.79 1.43
CA GLY A 16 -20.51 -17.38 1.39
C GLY A 16 -20.16 -16.23 2.35
N ALA A 17 -18.84 -16.03 2.57
CA ALA A 17 -18.29 -14.95 3.40
C ALA A 17 -18.24 -13.64 2.60
N ILE A 18 -19.24 -12.80 2.77
CA ILE A 18 -19.37 -11.50 2.09
C ILE A 18 -19.59 -10.39 3.10
N SER A 19 -18.74 -9.38 3.05
CA SER A 19 -18.92 -8.13 3.81
C SER A 19 -19.26 -6.99 2.87
N SER A 20 -20.16 -6.08 3.27
CA SER A 20 -20.55 -4.96 2.41
C SER A 20 -20.67 -3.64 3.18
N MET A 21 -20.45 -2.54 2.45
CA MET A 21 -20.53 -1.16 2.88
C MET A 21 -21.33 -0.34 1.86
N LYS A 22 -22.11 0.60 2.35
CA LYS A 22 -22.89 1.52 1.49
C LYS A 22 -22.05 2.71 1.06
N GLY A 23 -22.35 3.27 -0.12
CA GLY A 23 -21.69 4.45 -0.64
C GLY A 23 -21.78 5.68 0.27
N ASP A 24 -22.89 5.86 0.96
CA ASP A 24 -23.05 7.00 1.90
C ASP A 24 -22.09 6.93 3.11
N ASP A 25 -21.69 5.74 3.54
CA ASP A 25 -20.71 5.58 4.61
C ASP A 25 -19.28 5.92 4.14
N LEU A 26 -18.99 5.75 2.85
CA LEU A 26 -17.71 6.16 2.24
C LEU A 26 -17.52 7.69 2.28
N LEU A 27 -18.61 8.44 2.12
CA LEU A 27 -18.57 9.91 2.06
C LEU A 27 -18.27 10.57 3.42
N LYS A 28 -18.27 9.81 4.51
CA LYS A 28 -17.93 10.32 5.85
C LYS A 28 -16.42 10.54 6.03
N THR A 29 -15.60 9.91 5.19
CA THR A 29 -14.14 10.00 5.26
C THR A 29 -13.61 10.87 4.12
N PRO A 30 -12.96 12.01 4.42
CA PRO A 30 -12.47 12.93 3.39
C PRO A 30 -11.11 12.51 2.82
N ALA A 31 -11.00 11.28 2.31
CA ALA A 31 -9.78 10.77 1.69
C ALA A 31 -9.82 10.93 0.17
N GLY A 32 -8.67 11.25 -0.43
CA GLY A 32 -8.53 11.41 -1.87
C GLY A 32 -8.63 10.11 -2.67
N SER A 33 -8.15 9.00 -2.06
CA SER A 33 -8.22 7.66 -2.62
C SER A 33 -9.28 6.81 -1.92
N LEU A 34 -10.07 6.08 -2.70
CA LEU A 34 -11.11 5.17 -2.19
C LEU A 34 -10.51 4.04 -1.33
N SER A 35 -9.30 3.58 -1.63
CA SER A 35 -8.65 2.51 -0.87
C SER A 35 -8.40 2.89 0.60
N ASN A 36 -8.12 4.18 0.87
CA ASN A 36 -7.89 4.70 2.22
C ASN A 36 -9.15 4.72 3.09
N VAL A 37 -10.33 4.78 2.46
CA VAL A 37 -11.62 4.82 3.16
C VAL A 37 -12.00 3.46 3.75
N LEU A 38 -11.51 2.35 3.17
CA LEU A 38 -11.92 0.99 3.55
C LEU A 38 -11.26 0.51 4.85
N SER A 39 -10.19 1.15 5.30
CA SER A 39 -9.45 0.76 6.51
C SER A 39 -10.36 0.78 7.76
N GLY A 40 -10.44 -0.34 8.48
CA GLY A 40 -11.25 -0.49 9.71
C GLY A 40 -12.78 -0.50 9.50
N GLN A 41 -13.28 -0.26 8.29
CA GLN A 41 -14.73 -0.25 8.00
C GLN A 41 -15.29 -1.65 7.78
N ILE A 42 -14.48 -2.55 7.25
CA ILE A 42 -14.89 -3.89 6.81
C ILE A 42 -13.93 -4.92 7.43
N THR A 43 -14.49 -6.00 8.00
CA THR A 43 -13.71 -7.11 8.56
C THR A 43 -12.99 -7.90 7.47
N GLY A 44 -11.79 -8.40 7.79
CA GLY A 44 -10.99 -9.24 6.90
C GLY A 44 -10.22 -8.46 5.83
N ILE A 45 -10.22 -7.13 5.89
CA ILE A 45 -9.38 -6.28 5.06
C ILE A 45 -8.22 -5.76 5.91
N SER A 46 -7.00 -5.95 5.43
CA SER A 46 -5.82 -5.20 5.82
C SER A 46 -5.60 -4.10 4.78
N SER A 47 -5.75 -2.86 5.19
CA SER A 47 -5.56 -1.67 4.35
C SER A 47 -4.54 -0.78 5.05
N VAL A 48 -3.38 -0.60 4.42
CA VAL A 48 -2.25 0.15 4.97
C VAL A 48 -1.80 1.22 3.98
N GLN A 49 -1.79 2.47 4.42
CA GLN A 49 -1.36 3.61 3.61
C GLN A 49 0.13 3.87 3.83
N TYR A 50 0.94 3.65 2.79
CA TYR A 50 2.41 3.75 2.92
C TYR A 50 2.98 5.14 2.63
N SER A 51 2.27 5.96 1.89
CA SER A 51 2.71 7.29 1.47
C SER A 51 1.54 8.27 1.47
N GLY A 52 1.83 9.55 1.75
CA GLY A 52 0.88 10.66 1.59
C GLY A 52 1.10 11.45 0.30
N GLU A 53 1.92 10.95 -0.63
CA GLU A 53 2.26 11.63 -1.88
C GLU A 53 1.02 11.90 -2.73
N PRO A 54 0.81 13.14 -3.21
CA PRO A 54 -0.34 13.48 -4.04
C PRO A 54 -0.48 12.58 -5.27
N GLY A 55 -1.63 11.90 -5.41
CA GLY A 55 -1.90 10.96 -6.51
C GLY A 55 -1.23 9.59 -6.40
N ALA A 56 -0.39 9.36 -5.36
CA ALA A 56 0.24 8.08 -5.05
C ALA A 56 0.03 7.67 -3.57
N ASP A 57 -1.04 8.16 -2.96
CA ASP A 57 -1.41 7.96 -1.55
C ASP A 57 -2.34 6.76 -1.32
N ALA A 58 -2.57 5.94 -2.33
CA ALA A 58 -3.44 4.78 -2.25
C ALA A 58 -2.95 3.75 -1.21
N ALA A 59 -3.88 3.25 -0.37
CA ALA A 59 -3.57 2.14 0.52
C ALA A 59 -3.44 0.84 -0.26
N GLU A 60 -2.48 0.02 0.14
CA GLU A 60 -2.38 -1.37 -0.28
C GLU A 60 -3.41 -2.21 0.50
N ILE A 61 -4.13 -3.03 -0.21
CA ILE A 61 -5.24 -3.81 0.37
C ILE A 61 -4.96 -5.29 0.20
N PHE A 62 -5.09 -6.04 1.31
CA PHE A 62 -5.11 -7.49 1.32
C PHE A 62 -6.39 -7.99 1.96
N ILE A 63 -6.95 -9.06 1.42
CA ILE A 63 -8.10 -9.77 1.99
C ILE A 63 -7.58 -11.00 2.72
N ARG A 64 -7.72 -11.03 4.07
CA ARG A 64 -7.24 -12.12 4.95
C ARG A 64 -5.72 -12.32 4.93
N GLY A 65 -4.96 -11.22 4.67
CA GLY A 65 -3.49 -11.23 4.67
C GLY A 65 -2.88 -11.79 3.38
N LYS A 66 -1.59 -12.10 3.43
CA LYS A 66 -0.82 -12.68 2.32
C LYS A 66 -0.78 -14.20 2.43
N ALA A 67 -1.00 -14.90 1.33
CA ALA A 67 -0.95 -16.35 1.25
C ALA A 67 -0.05 -16.86 0.11
N THR A 68 0.65 -15.95 -0.57
CA THR A 68 1.64 -16.25 -1.62
C THR A 68 2.77 -15.22 -1.58
N TRP A 69 3.94 -15.58 -2.12
CA TRP A 69 5.09 -14.67 -2.20
C TRP A 69 4.96 -13.62 -3.31
N GLU A 70 4.17 -13.94 -4.32
CA GLU A 70 4.01 -13.07 -5.49
C GLU A 70 2.87 -12.05 -5.24
N ASN A 71 2.00 -11.84 -6.21
CA ASN A 71 0.91 -10.87 -6.10
C ASN A 71 -0.23 -11.40 -5.21
N SER A 72 -0.42 -10.78 -4.06
CA SER A 72 -1.53 -11.03 -3.12
C SER A 72 -2.68 -10.02 -3.21
N SER A 73 -2.67 -9.10 -4.19
CA SER A 73 -3.72 -8.09 -4.35
C SER A 73 -5.07 -8.72 -4.75
N PRO A 74 -6.18 -8.22 -4.21
CA PRO A 74 -7.51 -8.68 -4.60
C PRO A 74 -7.88 -8.22 -6.00
N LEU A 75 -8.77 -8.96 -6.65
CA LEU A 75 -9.41 -8.53 -7.88
C LEU A 75 -10.37 -7.36 -7.61
N ILE A 76 -10.28 -6.29 -8.38
CA ILE A 76 -11.20 -5.15 -8.30
C ILE A 76 -12.15 -5.21 -9.50
N GLN A 77 -13.46 -5.23 -9.23
CA GLN A 77 -14.48 -5.15 -10.26
C GLN A 77 -15.42 -3.95 -10.04
N VAL A 78 -15.66 -3.21 -11.10
CA VAL A 78 -16.65 -2.12 -11.13
C VAL A 78 -17.77 -2.50 -12.09
N ASP A 79 -18.98 -2.62 -11.56
CA ASP A 79 -20.18 -3.07 -12.29
C ASP A 79 -19.97 -4.40 -13.04
N GLY A 80 -19.14 -5.29 -12.47
CA GLY A 80 -18.83 -6.61 -12.98
C GLY A 80 -17.81 -6.61 -14.13
N VAL A 81 -16.97 -5.58 -14.25
CA VAL A 81 -15.82 -5.51 -15.16
C VAL A 81 -14.57 -5.19 -14.37
N ASP A 82 -13.49 -5.86 -14.67
CA ASP A 82 -12.22 -5.68 -13.99
C ASP A 82 -11.61 -4.30 -14.22
N ARG A 83 -11.03 -3.76 -13.17
CA ARG A 83 -10.26 -2.52 -13.19
C ARG A 83 -8.93 -2.73 -12.47
N GLU A 84 -7.89 -2.04 -12.92
CA GLU A 84 -6.55 -2.12 -12.31
C GLU A 84 -6.51 -1.46 -10.93
N SER A 85 -7.29 -0.40 -10.72
CA SER A 85 -7.33 0.37 -9.49
C SER A 85 -8.76 0.84 -9.18
N MET A 86 -9.04 1.01 -7.89
CA MET A 86 -10.24 1.70 -7.42
C MET A 86 -9.94 3.13 -6.93
N SER A 87 -8.68 3.53 -6.85
CA SER A 87 -8.27 4.79 -6.23
C SER A 87 -8.77 6.02 -6.97
N ASP A 88 -8.99 5.88 -8.28
CA ASP A 88 -9.45 6.96 -9.15
C ASP A 88 -10.98 7.07 -9.24
N ILE A 89 -11.72 6.23 -8.54
CA ILE A 89 -13.20 6.28 -8.53
C ILE A 89 -13.64 7.31 -7.50
N ASP A 90 -14.55 8.21 -7.90
CA ASP A 90 -15.14 9.16 -6.96
C ASP A 90 -16.14 8.43 -6.02
N PRO A 91 -15.97 8.52 -4.68
CA PRO A 91 -16.90 7.93 -3.73
C PRO A 91 -18.37 8.36 -3.94
N ASN A 92 -18.61 9.55 -4.49
CA ASN A 92 -19.96 10.04 -4.80
C ASN A 92 -20.68 9.24 -5.90
N GLU A 93 -19.95 8.47 -6.72
CA GLU A 93 -20.51 7.62 -7.77
C GLU A 93 -20.92 6.22 -7.27
N ILE A 94 -20.52 5.85 -6.05
CA ILE A 94 -20.65 4.49 -5.53
C ILE A 94 -21.98 4.31 -4.79
N GLU A 95 -22.70 3.23 -5.11
CA GLU A 95 -23.88 2.75 -4.37
C GLU A 95 -23.46 1.83 -3.23
N SER A 96 -22.55 0.87 -3.49
CA SER A 96 -22.04 -0.07 -2.50
C SER A 96 -20.72 -0.71 -2.90
N ILE A 97 -19.98 -1.16 -1.88
CA ILE A 97 -18.80 -2.03 -2.03
C ILE A 97 -19.10 -3.36 -1.33
N SER A 98 -18.82 -4.47 -1.99
CA SER A 98 -18.92 -5.82 -1.43
C SER A 98 -17.58 -6.53 -1.54
N ILE A 99 -17.14 -7.16 -0.45
CA ILE A 99 -15.88 -7.90 -0.38
C ILE A 99 -16.21 -9.39 -0.30
N LEU A 100 -15.73 -10.15 -1.28
CA LEU A 100 -15.87 -11.60 -1.35
C LEU A 100 -14.59 -12.25 -0.84
N LYS A 101 -14.69 -13.05 0.22
CA LYS A 101 -13.52 -13.50 1.00
C LYS A 101 -13.27 -15.00 0.90
N ASP A 102 -14.30 -15.84 0.69
CA ASP A 102 -14.18 -17.28 0.64
C ASP A 102 -14.32 -17.86 -0.78
N ALA A 103 -14.02 -19.13 -0.93
CA ALA A 103 -14.04 -19.80 -2.23
C ALA A 103 -15.45 -19.85 -2.84
N SER A 104 -16.51 -20.03 -2.05
CA SER A 104 -17.88 -20.06 -2.57
C SER A 104 -18.27 -18.75 -3.22
N ALA A 105 -17.90 -17.62 -2.60
CA ALA A 105 -18.17 -16.31 -3.18
C ALA A 105 -17.25 -15.97 -4.36
N THR A 106 -16.00 -16.49 -4.41
CA THR A 106 -15.00 -16.12 -5.42
C THR A 106 -14.80 -17.14 -6.55
N ALA A 107 -15.24 -18.39 -6.40
CA ALA A 107 -15.04 -19.44 -7.42
C ALA A 107 -15.59 -19.08 -8.81
N VAL A 108 -16.64 -18.28 -8.86
CA VAL A 108 -17.22 -17.78 -10.12
C VAL A 108 -16.32 -16.79 -10.88
N PHE A 109 -15.31 -16.22 -10.20
CA PHE A 109 -14.26 -15.41 -10.85
C PHE A 109 -13.04 -16.24 -11.25
N GLY A 110 -13.09 -17.55 -10.98
CA GLY A 110 -12.04 -18.49 -11.31
C GLY A 110 -10.70 -18.13 -10.69
N ILE A 111 -9.67 -18.16 -11.51
CA ILE A 111 -8.27 -17.88 -11.12
C ILE A 111 -8.05 -16.48 -10.53
N ARG A 112 -8.87 -15.51 -10.90
CA ARG A 112 -8.70 -14.11 -10.51
C ARG A 112 -9.27 -13.82 -9.13
N GLY A 113 -10.10 -14.77 -8.60
CA GLY A 113 -10.67 -14.69 -7.26
C GLY A 113 -9.81 -15.26 -6.14
N ALA A 114 -8.60 -15.78 -6.43
CA ALA A 114 -7.76 -16.47 -5.44
C ALA A 114 -7.41 -15.60 -4.21
N ASN A 115 -7.17 -14.30 -4.42
CA ASN A 115 -6.82 -13.36 -3.35
C ASN A 115 -8.03 -12.56 -2.84
N GLY A 116 -9.27 -13.02 -3.16
CA GLY A 116 -10.50 -12.30 -2.86
C GLY A 116 -10.89 -11.29 -3.94
N VAL A 117 -12.11 -10.76 -3.83
CA VAL A 117 -12.67 -9.85 -4.84
C VAL A 117 -13.35 -8.66 -4.16
N ILE A 118 -13.07 -7.47 -4.67
CA ILE A 118 -13.73 -6.22 -4.29
C ILE A 118 -14.71 -5.86 -5.41
N LEU A 119 -15.99 -5.94 -5.12
CA LEU A 119 -17.07 -5.56 -6.04
C LEU A 119 -17.54 -4.15 -5.72
N ILE A 120 -17.37 -3.23 -6.65
CA ILE A 120 -17.87 -1.87 -6.58
C ILE A 120 -19.10 -1.75 -7.49
N THR A 121 -20.22 -1.37 -6.90
CA THR A 121 -21.46 -1.10 -7.63
C THR A 121 -21.67 0.39 -7.68
N THR A 122 -21.88 0.95 -8.87
CA THR A 122 -22.07 2.38 -9.09
C THR A 122 -23.56 2.74 -9.03
N LYS A 123 -23.83 4.01 -8.72
CA LYS A 123 -25.20 4.55 -8.66
C LYS A 123 -25.89 4.50 -10.03
N ARG A 124 -27.19 4.21 -10.01
CA ARG A 124 -28.06 4.18 -11.22
C ARG A 124 -29.25 5.09 -11.04
N GLY A 125 -29.83 5.48 -12.15
CA GLY A 125 -31.08 6.22 -12.19
C GLY A 125 -32.25 5.42 -11.62
N LYS A 126 -33.24 6.13 -11.08
CA LYS A 126 -34.52 5.55 -10.66
C LYS A 126 -35.65 6.35 -11.34
N GLU A 127 -36.77 5.70 -11.54
CA GLU A 127 -37.98 6.38 -12.03
C GLU A 127 -38.32 7.53 -11.08
N GLY A 128 -38.64 8.70 -11.66
CA GLY A 128 -38.98 9.89 -10.93
C GLY A 128 -38.33 11.15 -11.51
N LYS A 129 -38.68 12.30 -10.91
CA LYS A 129 -38.11 13.60 -11.28
C LYS A 129 -36.59 13.58 -11.14
N ALA A 130 -35.92 14.38 -11.97
CA ALA A 130 -34.48 14.59 -11.86
C ALA A 130 -34.12 15.11 -10.47
N LYS A 131 -33.13 14.45 -9.85
CA LYS A 131 -32.50 14.87 -8.59
C LYS A 131 -31.10 15.34 -8.92
N ILE A 132 -30.76 16.55 -8.52
CA ILE A 132 -29.43 17.12 -8.67
C ILE A 132 -28.80 17.20 -7.29
N SER A 133 -27.58 16.68 -7.14
CA SER A 133 -26.80 16.79 -5.93
C SER A 133 -25.44 17.41 -6.25
N PHE A 134 -25.12 18.50 -5.58
CA PHE A 134 -23.83 19.15 -5.67
C PHE A 134 -23.12 19.05 -4.32
N THR A 135 -21.92 18.53 -4.31
CA THR A 135 -21.05 18.45 -3.13
C THR A 135 -19.76 19.18 -3.40
N THR A 136 -19.35 20.05 -2.50
CA THR A 136 -18.09 20.78 -2.57
C THR A 136 -17.38 20.70 -1.23
N SER A 137 -16.08 20.51 -1.25
CA SER A 137 -15.25 20.50 -0.04
C SER A 137 -13.92 21.18 -0.25
N ALA A 138 -13.44 21.83 0.80
CA ALA A 138 -12.11 22.40 0.89
C ALA A 138 -11.42 21.83 2.14
N SER A 139 -10.16 21.46 1.99
CA SER A 139 -9.39 20.79 3.03
C SER A 139 -8.02 21.42 3.19
N VAL A 140 -7.55 21.46 4.44
CA VAL A 140 -6.16 21.74 4.80
C VAL A 140 -5.51 20.43 5.19
N LEU A 141 -4.41 20.09 4.55
CA LEU A 141 -3.58 18.92 4.82
C LEU A 141 -2.31 19.35 5.54
N MET A 142 -1.95 18.62 6.60
CA MET A 142 -0.74 18.81 7.39
C MET A 142 -0.05 17.46 7.59
N PRO A 143 1.28 17.38 7.70
CA PRO A 143 1.96 16.13 8.04
C PRO A 143 1.43 15.51 9.35
N THR A 144 1.26 14.18 9.42
CA THR A 144 0.90 13.49 10.67
C THR A 144 2.05 13.54 11.67
N LYS A 145 3.25 13.26 11.21
CA LYS A 145 4.47 13.27 12.00
C LYS A 145 5.67 13.54 11.10
N MET A 146 6.52 14.47 11.52
CA MET A 146 7.85 14.69 10.97
C MET A 146 8.88 14.21 11.98
N VAL A 147 10.02 13.73 11.50
CA VAL A 147 11.15 13.34 12.36
C VAL A 147 12.08 14.53 12.47
N GLU A 148 12.43 14.88 13.70
CA GLU A 148 13.30 16.02 13.97
C GLU A 148 14.77 15.70 13.69
N GLN A 149 15.49 16.64 13.08
CA GLN A 149 16.93 16.56 12.84
C GLN A 149 17.70 17.27 13.95
N ALA A 150 18.92 16.84 14.23
CA ALA A 150 19.79 17.50 15.21
C ALA A 150 20.23 18.88 14.72
N SER A 151 20.45 19.82 15.65
CA SER A 151 21.05 21.13 15.35
C SER A 151 22.52 20.99 14.97
N SER A 152 23.10 22.00 14.29
CA SER A 152 24.53 22.00 13.96
C SER A 152 25.41 21.95 15.21
N TYR A 153 24.97 22.58 16.31
CA TYR A 153 25.64 22.53 17.58
C TYR A 153 25.67 21.13 18.18
N ASP A 154 24.52 20.48 18.27
CA ASP A 154 24.41 19.13 18.80
C ASP A 154 25.12 18.13 17.90
N TYR A 155 25.02 18.30 16.59
CA TYR A 155 25.73 17.48 15.61
C TYR A 155 27.24 17.52 15.85
N ALA A 156 27.84 18.71 15.95
CA ALA A 156 29.29 18.88 16.11
C ALA A 156 29.78 18.26 17.43
N ARG A 157 29.03 18.43 18.51
CA ARG A 157 29.38 17.87 19.82
C ARG A 157 29.27 16.35 19.82
N PHE A 158 28.17 15.81 19.31
CA PHE A 158 27.94 14.38 19.27
C PHE A 158 28.92 13.66 18.32
N HIS A 159 29.30 14.35 17.22
CA HIS A 159 30.33 13.85 16.30
C HIS A 159 31.71 13.80 16.98
N ASN A 160 32.10 14.86 17.68
CA ASN A 160 33.36 14.90 18.44
C ASN A 160 33.36 13.86 19.57
N GLN A 161 32.23 13.60 20.23
CA GLN A 161 32.09 12.55 21.24
C GLN A 161 32.28 11.15 20.63
N MET A 162 31.70 10.90 19.44
CA MET A 162 31.88 9.65 18.69
C MET A 162 33.37 9.45 18.35
N MET A 163 34.03 10.49 17.81
CA MET A 163 35.46 10.45 17.48
C MET A 163 36.32 10.14 18.71
N SER A 164 36.06 10.80 19.82
CA SER A 164 36.77 10.55 21.10
C SER A 164 36.53 9.13 21.62
N GLY A 165 35.30 8.60 21.46
CA GLY A 165 34.97 7.22 21.82
C GLY A 165 35.74 6.17 20.99
N ASP A 166 36.08 6.49 19.74
CA ASP A 166 36.93 5.67 18.88
C ASP A 166 38.44 5.97 19.02
N GLY A 167 38.83 6.79 20.04
CA GLY A 167 40.23 7.17 20.27
C GLY A 167 40.82 8.12 19.21
N LYS A 168 39.97 8.81 18.44
CA LYS A 168 40.34 9.73 17.36
C LYS A 168 40.25 11.20 17.87
N SER A 169 40.95 12.10 17.18
CA SER A 169 40.88 13.53 17.47
C SER A 169 39.54 14.11 17.07
N ALA A 170 39.03 15.05 17.85
CA ALA A 170 37.87 15.84 17.53
C ALA A 170 38.05 16.57 16.20
N LEU A 171 37.01 16.56 15.33
CA LEU A 171 37.07 17.22 14.03
C LEU A 171 36.57 18.66 14.06
N PHE A 172 35.54 18.93 14.84
CA PHE A 172 34.98 20.27 14.99
C PHE A 172 35.76 21.01 16.06
N SER A 173 36.34 22.18 15.72
CA SER A 173 37.04 23.04 16.67
C SER A 173 36.07 23.78 17.58
N ASP A 174 36.51 24.17 18.77
CA ASP A 174 35.71 24.96 19.72
C ASP A 174 35.18 26.27 19.10
N GLY A 175 35.95 26.90 18.21
CA GLY A 175 35.54 28.12 17.53
C GLY A 175 34.35 27.90 16.60
N VAL A 176 34.30 26.75 15.88
CA VAL A 176 33.15 26.37 15.03
C VAL A 176 31.96 26.01 15.89
N ILE A 177 32.16 25.21 16.95
CA ILE A 177 31.09 24.85 17.89
C ILE A 177 30.47 26.12 18.52
N GLN A 178 31.30 27.13 18.89
CA GLN A 178 30.80 28.38 19.41
C GLN A 178 29.95 29.15 18.39
N LYS A 179 30.37 29.19 17.12
CA LYS A 179 29.57 29.80 16.03
C LYS A 179 28.21 29.13 15.84
N PHE A 180 28.15 27.80 15.98
CA PHE A 180 26.88 27.05 15.96
C PHE A 180 26.02 27.38 17.20
N ALA A 181 26.63 27.54 18.38
CA ALA A 181 25.91 27.78 19.62
C ALA A 181 25.27 29.19 19.68
N ASP A 182 26.00 30.22 19.25
CA ASP A 182 25.56 31.62 19.34
C ASP A 182 24.85 32.11 18.07
N GLY A 183 24.94 31.34 16.95
CA GLY A 183 24.33 31.70 15.67
C GLY A 183 24.88 33.01 15.09
N SER A 184 26.07 33.46 15.51
CA SER A 184 26.64 34.74 15.11
C SER A 184 27.06 34.80 13.64
N ASP A 185 27.16 33.68 12.96
CA ASP A 185 27.57 33.60 11.55
C ASP A 185 26.78 32.50 10.78
N PRO A 186 25.49 32.75 10.52
CA PRO A 186 24.60 31.75 9.94
C PRO A 186 24.88 31.50 8.46
N ILE A 187 25.72 32.26 7.80
CA ILE A 187 26.06 32.06 6.39
C ILE A 187 27.24 31.10 6.23
N ARG A 188 28.31 31.26 7.00
CA ARG A 188 29.48 30.37 6.95
C ARG A 188 29.28 29.10 7.78
N PHE A 189 28.57 29.25 8.92
CA PHE A 189 28.26 28.18 9.88
C PHE A 189 26.76 28.07 10.11
N PRO A 190 26.02 27.60 9.11
CA PRO A 190 24.56 27.53 9.16
C PRO A 190 24.05 26.44 10.11
N ASN A 191 22.78 26.60 10.50
CA ASN A 191 22.02 25.62 11.26
C ASN A 191 20.63 25.49 10.64
N ILE A 192 20.50 24.59 9.66
CA ILE A 192 19.26 24.38 8.90
C ILE A 192 18.60 23.07 9.28
N GLN A 193 17.36 23.14 9.70
CA GLN A 193 16.46 21.99 9.82
C GLN A 193 15.86 21.73 8.44
N TRP A 194 16.47 20.81 7.67
CA TRP A 194 16.11 20.60 6.26
C TRP A 194 14.67 20.21 6.06
N ALA A 195 14.10 19.40 6.99
CA ALA A 195 12.71 19.02 6.93
C ALA A 195 11.77 20.23 7.00
N ASP A 196 12.03 21.17 7.93
CA ASP A 196 11.23 22.39 8.10
C ASP A 196 11.51 23.42 6.99
N TYR A 197 12.73 23.46 6.47
CA TYR A 197 13.10 24.40 5.41
C TYR A 197 12.48 24.03 4.07
N ILE A 198 12.49 22.73 3.72
CA ILE A 198 12.05 22.23 2.41
C ILE A 198 10.56 21.90 2.40
N MET A 199 9.96 21.50 3.54
CA MET A 199 8.57 21.08 3.57
C MET A 199 7.66 22.14 4.17
N LYS A 200 6.52 22.37 3.52
CA LYS A 200 5.45 23.24 4.01
C LYS A 200 4.77 22.59 5.22
N SER A 201 4.36 23.40 6.19
CA SER A 201 3.55 22.94 7.32
C SER A 201 2.14 22.50 6.90
N SER A 202 1.63 22.99 5.78
CA SER A 202 0.30 22.63 5.26
C SER A 202 0.18 22.85 3.76
N THR A 203 -0.80 22.19 3.15
CA THR A 203 -1.21 22.37 1.76
C THR A 203 -2.73 22.27 1.63
N LEU A 204 -3.26 22.63 0.46
CA LEU A 204 -4.68 22.67 0.21
C LEU A 204 -5.12 21.50 -0.69
N GLN A 205 -6.35 21.04 -0.44
CA GLN A 205 -7.07 20.08 -1.27
C GLN A 205 -8.48 20.57 -1.49
N SER A 206 -9.04 20.38 -2.68
CA SER A 206 -10.46 20.61 -2.93
C SER A 206 -11.08 19.48 -3.73
N GLN A 207 -12.37 19.25 -3.48
CA GLN A 207 -13.16 18.28 -4.24
C GLN A 207 -14.55 18.87 -4.55
N HIS A 208 -14.98 18.73 -5.79
CA HIS A 208 -16.28 19.18 -6.27
C HIS A 208 -16.93 18.04 -7.05
N ASN A 209 -18.18 17.76 -6.78
CA ASN A 209 -18.91 16.69 -7.45
C ASN A 209 -20.35 17.14 -7.76
N LEU A 210 -20.80 16.89 -8.97
CA LEU A 210 -22.16 17.11 -9.46
C LEU A 210 -22.75 15.77 -9.89
N ASN A 211 -23.87 15.38 -9.29
CA ASN A 211 -24.63 14.19 -9.66
C ASN A 211 -26.01 14.58 -10.12
N ILE A 212 -26.48 13.99 -11.22
CA ILE A 212 -27.84 14.12 -11.74
C ILE A 212 -28.42 12.73 -11.93
N SER A 213 -29.54 12.43 -11.33
CA SER A 213 -30.21 11.14 -11.46
C SER A 213 -31.69 11.29 -11.63
N GLY A 214 -32.31 10.45 -12.47
CA GLY A 214 -33.73 10.47 -12.70
C GLY A 214 -34.16 9.42 -13.71
N GLY A 215 -35.39 9.49 -14.16
CA GLY A 215 -35.86 8.59 -15.22
C GLY A 215 -37.37 8.56 -15.37
N THR A 216 -37.78 7.90 -16.43
CA THR A 216 -39.15 7.51 -16.72
C THR A 216 -39.31 6.00 -16.52
N ASP A 217 -40.48 5.47 -16.83
CA ASP A 217 -40.74 4.03 -16.90
C ASP A 217 -39.86 3.29 -17.94
N LYS A 218 -39.33 4.00 -18.95
CA LYS A 218 -38.56 3.43 -20.04
C LYS A 218 -37.06 3.76 -19.97
N VAL A 219 -36.68 4.89 -19.42
CA VAL A 219 -35.30 5.36 -19.43
C VAL A 219 -34.91 5.87 -18.06
N ARG A 220 -33.86 5.33 -17.48
CA ARG A 220 -33.29 5.74 -16.18
C ARG A 220 -31.83 6.14 -16.38
N TYR A 221 -31.42 7.24 -15.76
CA TYR A 221 -30.09 7.78 -15.96
C TYR A 221 -29.46 8.25 -14.65
N PHE A 222 -28.15 8.07 -14.56
CA PHE A 222 -27.28 8.68 -13.56
C PHE A 222 -26.09 9.30 -14.28
N ILE A 223 -25.82 10.56 -13.99
CA ILE A 223 -24.70 11.33 -14.57
C ILE A 223 -23.91 11.91 -13.41
N SER A 224 -22.58 11.79 -13.46
CA SER A 224 -21.66 12.36 -12.47
C SER A 224 -20.51 13.07 -13.18
N ALA A 225 -20.11 14.21 -12.61
CA ALA A 225 -18.90 14.92 -12.95
C ALA A 225 -18.20 15.36 -11.67
N GLY A 226 -16.92 15.03 -11.54
CA GLY A 226 -16.09 15.31 -10.37
C GLY A 226 -14.81 16.03 -10.74
N ALA A 227 -14.34 16.90 -9.84
CA ALA A 227 -13.04 17.54 -9.92
C ALA A 227 -12.36 17.45 -8.55
N TYR A 228 -11.11 17.01 -8.53
CA TYR A 228 -10.29 16.88 -7.33
C TYR A 228 -8.93 17.51 -7.56
N THR A 229 -8.46 18.31 -6.59
CA THR A 229 -7.11 18.90 -6.64
C THR A 229 -6.43 18.72 -5.29
N GLN A 230 -5.14 18.41 -5.31
CA GLN A 230 -4.30 18.29 -4.11
C GLN A 230 -2.92 18.88 -4.38
N GLY A 231 -2.50 19.82 -3.54
CA GLY A 231 -1.14 20.35 -3.54
C GLY A 231 -0.18 19.45 -2.75
N GLY A 232 1.12 19.59 -3.04
CA GLY A 232 2.17 18.91 -2.30
C GLY A 232 2.74 19.76 -1.15
N LEU A 233 3.52 19.09 -0.29
CA LEU A 233 4.14 19.70 0.89
C LEU A 233 5.54 20.28 0.62
N PHE A 234 6.14 20.10 -0.54
CA PHE A 234 7.44 20.72 -0.83
C PHE A 234 7.30 22.22 -1.07
N SER A 235 8.19 22.99 -0.46
CA SER A 235 8.28 24.43 -0.60
C SER A 235 8.71 24.80 -2.03
N GLU A 236 8.15 25.87 -2.54
CA GLU A 236 8.54 26.50 -3.79
C GLU A 236 9.47 27.67 -3.46
N PHE A 237 10.64 27.64 -4.07
CA PHE A 237 11.60 28.72 -3.98
C PHE A 237 11.63 29.44 -5.32
N ASP A 238 12.08 30.70 -5.32
CA ASP A 238 12.25 31.46 -6.56
C ASP A 238 13.49 30.98 -7.33
N LEU A 239 13.41 29.73 -7.78
CA LEU A 239 14.44 29.02 -8.53
C LEU A 239 13.84 28.42 -9.80
N PRO A 240 14.63 28.24 -10.89
CA PRO A 240 14.20 27.43 -12.02
C PRO A 240 13.84 26.02 -11.54
N TYR A 241 12.69 25.50 -12.05
CA TYR A 241 12.25 24.12 -11.77
C TYR A 241 11.95 23.82 -10.28
N ASN A 242 10.81 24.30 -9.83
CA ASN A 242 10.30 24.05 -8.47
C ASN A 242 10.07 22.57 -8.18
N LEU A 243 10.18 22.20 -6.89
CA LEU A 243 9.91 20.87 -6.38
C LEU A 243 8.42 20.64 -6.06
N SER A 244 7.50 21.49 -6.50
CA SER A 244 6.08 21.33 -6.14
C SER A 244 5.48 20.04 -6.69
N TYR A 245 4.72 19.38 -5.82
CA TYR A 245 3.82 18.31 -6.22
C TYR A 245 2.44 18.88 -6.43
N GLN A 246 1.78 18.53 -7.52
CA GLN A 246 0.39 18.85 -7.71
C GLN A 246 -0.33 17.70 -8.40
N TYR A 247 -1.46 17.30 -7.86
CA TYR A 247 -2.31 16.29 -8.45
C TYR A 247 -3.68 16.87 -8.76
N ARG A 248 -4.21 16.61 -9.95
CA ARG A 248 -5.54 17.02 -10.41
C ARG A 248 -6.21 15.85 -11.07
N ARG A 249 -7.45 15.56 -10.68
CA ARG A 249 -8.27 14.49 -11.24
C ARG A 249 -9.63 15.03 -11.63
N PHE A 250 -10.06 14.71 -12.84
CA PHE A 250 -11.40 14.97 -13.34
C PHE A 250 -12.06 13.64 -13.65
N ASN A 251 -13.18 13.34 -12.99
CA ASN A 251 -13.96 12.14 -13.19
C ASN A 251 -15.23 12.46 -13.98
N TYR A 252 -15.66 11.51 -14.80
CA TYR A 252 -16.97 11.56 -15.44
C TYR A 252 -17.59 10.17 -15.51
N ARG A 253 -18.92 10.11 -15.32
CA ARG A 253 -19.68 8.85 -15.40
C ARG A 253 -21.09 9.13 -15.92
N THR A 254 -21.58 8.22 -16.78
CA THR A 254 -22.97 8.15 -17.21
C THR A 254 -23.41 6.71 -17.20
N ASN A 255 -24.44 6.39 -16.43
CA ASN A 255 -25.13 5.10 -16.46
C ASN A 255 -26.53 5.32 -17.00
N LEU A 256 -26.86 4.63 -18.08
CA LEU A 256 -28.16 4.75 -18.77
C LEU A 256 -28.77 3.35 -18.90
N ASP A 257 -29.98 3.18 -18.38
CA ASP A 257 -30.77 1.95 -18.53
C ASP A 257 -32.03 2.26 -19.35
N MET A 258 -32.24 1.50 -20.43
CA MET A 258 -33.36 1.69 -21.36
C MET A 258 -34.15 0.38 -21.48
N ASP A 259 -35.41 0.42 -21.12
CA ASP A 259 -36.35 -0.69 -21.37
C ASP A 259 -36.88 -0.58 -22.79
N VAL A 260 -36.15 -1.21 -23.74
CA VAL A 260 -36.45 -1.18 -25.17
C VAL A 260 -37.77 -1.89 -25.46
N THR A 261 -38.02 -2.98 -24.73
CA THR A 261 -39.30 -3.68 -24.69
C THR A 261 -39.66 -4.03 -23.25
N LYS A 262 -40.83 -4.62 -23.01
CA LYS A 262 -41.21 -5.13 -21.66
C LYS A 262 -40.28 -6.23 -21.12
N THR A 263 -39.53 -6.87 -22.01
CA THR A 263 -38.64 -8.01 -21.68
C THR A 263 -37.18 -7.75 -21.98
N THR A 264 -36.84 -6.63 -22.65
CA THR A 264 -35.48 -6.30 -23.07
C THR A 264 -35.05 -4.99 -22.44
N THR A 265 -33.98 -5.03 -21.67
CA THR A 265 -33.30 -3.86 -21.13
C THR A 265 -31.91 -3.73 -21.78
N LEU A 266 -31.62 -2.55 -22.29
CA LEU A 266 -30.29 -2.17 -22.77
C LEU A 266 -29.67 -1.17 -21.79
N SER A 267 -28.50 -1.50 -21.23
CA SER A 267 -27.75 -0.59 -20.37
C SER A 267 -26.48 -0.14 -21.05
N PHE A 268 -26.18 1.15 -20.89
CA PHE A 268 -25.01 1.79 -21.45
C PHE A 268 -24.29 2.58 -20.36
N ASN A 269 -23.05 2.17 -20.01
CA ASN A 269 -22.25 2.83 -19.00
C ASN A 269 -20.99 3.40 -19.65
N ILE A 270 -20.75 4.69 -19.46
CA ILE A 270 -19.51 5.36 -19.85
C ILE A 270 -18.89 5.97 -18.61
N SER A 271 -17.62 5.73 -18.38
CA SER A 271 -16.89 6.39 -17.29
C SER A 271 -15.43 6.57 -17.66
N GLY A 272 -14.80 7.49 -16.99
CA GLY A 272 -13.37 7.71 -17.13
C GLY A 272 -12.85 8.80 -16.21
N ASN A 273 -11.56 9.01 -16.29
CA ASN A 273 -10.88 10.08 -15.58
C ASN A 273 -9.73 10.67 -16.41
N VAL A 274 -9.36 11.88 -16.06
CA VAL A 274 -8.17 12.57 -16.52
C VAL A 274 -7.37 12.94 -15.30
N ASN A 275 -6.23 12.33 -15.13
CA ASN A 275 -5.33 12.53 -14.00
C ASN A 275 -4.07 13.27 -14.47
N ASN A 276 -3.78 14.41 -13.88
CA ASN A 276 -2.57 15.17 -14.13
C ASN A 276 -1.74 15.23 -12.83
N SER A 277 -0.48 14.83 -12.91
CA SER A 277 0.46 14.87 -11.79
C SER A 277 1.71 15.62 -12.19
N ASP A 278 2.01 16.68 -11.47
CA ASP A 278 3.27 17.43 -11.58
C ASP A 278 4.17 17.02 -10.40
N GLN A 279 5.41 16.62 -10.70
CA GLN A 279 6.35 16.10 -9.72
C GLN A 279 7.75 16.64 -9.99
N PRO A 280 8.59 16.84 -8.94
CA PRO A 280 10.01 17.08 -9.13
C PRO A 280 10.67 15.81 -9.72
N ARG A 281 11.74 16.00 -10.48
CA ARG A 281 12.47 14.90 -11.06
C ARG A 281 13.60 14.45 -10.13
N THR A 282 13.54 13.18 -9.71
CA THR A 282 14.64 12.48 -9.05
C THR A 282 14.76 11.08 -9.60
N SER A 283 15.90 10.43 -9.38
CA SER A 283 16.09 9.03 -9.76
C SER A 283 15.26 8.04 -8.94
N GLN A 284 14.76 8.46 -7.78
CA GLN A 284 14.06 7.61 -6.81
C GLN A 284 12.67 8.17 -6.41
N GLY A 285 12.10 9.12 -7.18
CA GLY A 285 10.83 9.77 -6.84
C GLY A 285 10.89 10.58 -5.53
N SER A 286 9.77 10.72 -4.84
CA SER A 286 9.67 11.46 -3.59
C SER A 286 10.58 10.91 -2.48
N SER A 287 10.78 9.61 -2.45
CA SER A 287 11.65 8.97 -1.45
C SER A 287 13.10 9.43 -1.59
N GLY A 288 13.59 9.69 -2.81
CA GLY A 288 14.93 10.24 -3.05
C GLY A 288 15.09 11.65 -2.53
N LEU A 289 14.08 12.51 -2.72
CA LEU A 289 14.07 13.88 -2.17
C LEU A 289 14.15 13.87 -0.66
N ILE A 290 13.30 13.07 -0.02
CA ILE A 290 13.21 13.01 1.44
C ILE A 290 14.47 12.37 2.03
N LYS A 291 15.01 11.32 1.41
CA LYS A 291 16.31 10.76 1.81
C LYS A 291 17.41 11.83 1.76
N ASN A 292 17.52 12.55 0.64
CA ASN A 292 18.51 13.60 0.49
C ASN A 292 18.39 14.66 1.60
N MET A 293 17.17 15.05 1.94
CA MET A 293 16.88 16.00 3.02
C MET A 293 17.36 15.48 4.39
N TYR A 294 17.08 14.20 4.71
CA TYR A 294 17.46 13.62 6.00
C TYR A 294 18.90 13.11 6.07
N TYR A 295 19.57 12.88 4.94
CA TYR A 295 20.99 12.52 4.90
C TYR A 295 21.91 13.73 4.86
N ALA A 296 21.34 14.94 4.69
CA ALA A 296 22.08 16.17 4.68
C ALA A 296 22.50 16.58 6.10
N THR A 297 23.68 17.18 6.21
CA THR A 297 24.12 17.79 7.45
C THR A 297 23.40 19.13 7.67
N PRO A 298 23.14 19.55 8.91
CA PRO A 298 22.44 20.81 9.18
C PRO A 298 23.25 22.06 8.83
N PHE A 299 24.54 21.91 8.54
CA PHE A 299 25.47 22.98 8.19
C PHE A 299 25.96 22.95 6.74
N SER A 300 25.43 22.08 5.90
CA SER A 300 25.84 21.93 4.50
C SER A 300 25.51 23.11 3.62
N SER A 301 24.56 23.94 4.01
CA SER A 301 24.12 25.12 3.24
C SER A 301 23.28 26.02 4.13
N PRO A 302 23.41 27.35 4.03
CA PRO A 302 22.45 28.29 4.63
C PRO A 302 21.15 28.41 3.82
N GLY A 303 20.99 27.69 2.73
CA GLY A 303 19.82 27.76 1.85
C GLY A 303 19.98 28.82 0.76
N ILE A 304 18.90 29.54 0.48
CA ILE A 304 18.84 30.56 -0.56
C ILE A 304 19.03 31.93 0.10
N ILE A 305 20.09 32.64 -0.29
CA ILE A 305 20.43 33.98 0.16
C ILE A 305 20.45 34.93 -1.04
N ASP A 306 19.65 35.98 -1.01
CA ASP A 306 19.51 36.95 -2.11
C ASP A 306 19.30 36.30 -3.49
N GLY A 307 18.43 35.27 -3.54
CA GLY A 307 18.14 34.52 -4.78
C GLY A 307 19.27 33.61 -5.25
N LYS A 308 20.31 33.40 -4.44
CA LYS A 308 21.44 32.51 -4.73
C LYS A 308 21.35 31.24 -3.88
N LEU A 309 21.53 30.06 -4.49
CA LEU A 309 21.69 28.82 -3.75
C LEU A 309 23.11 28.77 -3.19
N VAL A 310 23.26 28.98 -1.89
CA VAL A 310 24.55 29.02 -1.21
C VAL A 310 24.84 27.66 -0.57
N ASN A 311 26.01 27.10 -0.81
CA ASN A 311 26.53 25.90 -0.15
C ASN A 311 27.64 26.31 0.81
N SER A 312 27.75 25.63 1.94
CA SER A 312 28.88 25.82 2.84
C SER A 312 30.19 25.37 2.21
N SER A 313 31.31 25.82 2.78
CA SER A 313 32.65 25.46 2.34
C SER A 313 33.46 24.87 3.49
N ASP A 314 34.30 23.89 3.18
CA ASP A 314 35.30 23.29 4.06
C ASP A 314 36.70 23.90 3.85
N GLU A 315 36.81 24.97 3.07
CA GLU A 315 38.00 25.79 2.95
C GLU A 315 38.23 26.62 4.23
N THR A 316 39.49 26.86 4.58
CA THR A 316 39.82 27.67 5.74
C THR A 316 39.54 29.15 5.41
N TYR A 317 38.74 29.83 6.21
CA TYR A 317 38.48 31.25 6.07
C TYR A 317 39.64 32.09 6.60
N SER A 318 39.68 33.42 6.29
CA SER A 318 40.74 34.35 6.69
C SER A 318 40.89 34.49 8.21
N ASP A 319 39.81 34.18 8.97
CA ASP A 319 39.82 34.15 10.44
C ASP A 319 40.35 32.82 11.03
N GLY A 320 40.81 31.89 10.18
CA GLY A 320 41.33 30.58 10.58
C GLY A 320 40.28 29.51 10.88
N LEU A 321 38.99 29.84 10.83
CA LEU A 321 37.90 28.87 11.04
C LEU A 321 37.61 28.10 9.75
N LYS A 322 37.22 26.84 9.91
CA LYS A 322 36.73 26.00 8.78
C LYS A 322 35.78 24.93 9.27
N LEU A 323 34.87 24.49 8.43
CA LEU A 323 34.14 23.23 8.63
C LEU A 323 35.07 22.06 8.33
N PRO A 324 35.06 20.97 9.10
CA PRO A 324 35.87 19.80 8.82
C PRO A 324 35.42 19.09 7.54
N PHE A 325 34.14 19.20 7.21
CA PHE A 325 33.45 18.74 5.99
C PHE A 325 32.13 19.47 5.87
N THR A 326 31.48 19.44 4.71
CA THR A 326 30.14 20.00 4.50
C THR A 326 29.04 18.94 4.50
N GLY A 327 29.38 17.71 4.07
CA GLY A 327 28.40 16.66 3.87
C GLY A 327 27.48 16.90 2.67
N GLY A 328 26.40 16.13 2.57
CA GLY A 328 25.36 16.33 1.55
C GLY A 328 24.45 17.50 1.89
N THR A 329 23.94 18.19 0.88
CA THR A 329 22.96 19.27 1.04
C THR A 329 21.53 18.80 0.80
N GLY A 330 20.56 19.26 1.59
CA GLY A 330 19.14 19.00 1.37
C GLY A 330 18.59 19.56 0.06
N MET A 331 19.29 20.53 -0.54
CA MET A 331 18.94 21.20 -1.79
C MET A 331 19.46 20.49 -3.05
N GLY A 332 20.09 19.31 -2.94
CA GLY A 332 20.80 18.65 -4.04
C GLY A 332 19.96 18.28 -5.27
N TYR A 333 18.63 18.25 -5.14
CA TYR A 333 17.72 17.98 -6.28
C TYR A 333 17.12 19.24 -6.93
N TYR A 334 17.36 20.43 -6.36
CA TYR A 334 16.89 21.67 -6.99
C TYR A 334 17.63 21.92 -8.30
N GLY A 335 16.88 22.31 -9.33
CA GLY A 335 17.41 22.53 -10.67
C GLY A 335 17.50 21.31 -11.56
N ASN A 336 17.28 20.11 -11.06
CA ASN A 336 17.44 18.87 -11.84
C ASN A 336 16.30 18.63 -12.85
N GLY A 337 15.20 19.33 -12.73
CA GLY A 337 14.07 19.26 -13.64
C GLY A 337 12.75 18.81 -13.00
N PHE A 338 11.83 18.37 -13.84
CA PHE A 338 10.48 17.99 -13.43
C PHE A 338 9.93 16.82 -14.24
N SER A 339 8.85 16.21 -13.76
CA SER A 339 8.05 15.22 -14.47
C SER A 339 6.59 15.63 -14.42
N GLN A 340 5.92 15.66 -15.58
CA GLN A 340 4.49 15.90 -15.72
C GLN A 340 3.85 14.70 -16.39
N THR A 341 2.98 14.02 -15.64
CA THR A 341 2.25 12.85 -16.15
C THR A 341 0.79 13.20 -16.34
N SER A 342 0.25 12.93 -17.52
CA SER A 342 -1.17 12.99 -17.83
C SER A 342 -1.65 11.59 -18.20
N ASN A 343 -2.58 11.06 -17.42
CA ASN A 343 -3.22 9.77 -17.67
C ASN A 343 -4.70 9.97 -17.95
N ASN A 344 -5.17 9.45 -19.08
CA ASN A 344 -6.56 9.51 -19.50
C ASN A 344 -7.11 8.09 -19.58
N SER A 345 -8.24 7.83 -18.95
CA SER A 345 -8.95 6.57 -19.04
C SER A 345 -10.36 6.73 -19.57
N LEU A 346 -10.78 5.76 -20.37
CA LEU A 346 -12.15 5.64 -20.89
C LEU A 346 -12.61 4.20 -20.74
N ASN A 347 -13.76 4.01 -20.13
CA ASN A 347 -14.42 2.73 -19.98
C ASN A 347 -15.83 2.82 -20.56
N VAL A 348 -16.19 1.87 -21.41
CA VAL A 348 -17.50 1.79 -22.05
C VAL A 348 -18.03 0.38 -21.89
N ASP A 349 -19.18 0.23 -21.25
CA ASP A 349 -19.83 -1.06 -21.07
C ASP A 349 -21.22 -1.03 -21.73
N VAL A 350 -21.55 -2.04 -22.49
CA VAL A 350 -22.87 -2.26 -23.10
C VAL A 350 -23.42 -3.57 -22.59
N ILE A 351 -24.63 -3.56 -22.04
CA ILE A 351 -25.26 -4.71 -21.43
C ILE A 351 -26.65 -4.87 -22.04
N LEU A 352 -26.93 -6.03 -22.58
CA LEU A 352 -28.26 -6.44 -23.02
C LEU A 352 -28.78 -7.52 -22.06
N ASP A 353 -29.92 -7.29 -21.45
CA ASP A 353 -30.62 -8.23 -20.60
C ASP A 353 -31.99 -8.56 -21.22
N GLN A 354 -32.20 -9.83 -21.57
CA GLN A 354 -33.41 -10.33 -22.18
C GLN A 354 -34.10 -11.31 -21.25
N LYS A 355 -35.27 -10.98 -20.74
CA LYS A 355 -36.15 -11.94 -20.05
C LYS A 355 -36.70 -12.94 -21.05
N MET A 356 -36.62 -14.21 -20.73
CA MET A 356 -37.02 -15.33 -21.59
C MET A 356 -38.17 -16.11 -20.95
N ASP A 357 -39.06 -15.42 -20.25
CA ASP A 357 -40.23 -16.05 -19.61
C ASP A 357 -41.15 -16.77 -20.62
N PHE A 358 -41.04 -16.47 -21.91
CA PHE A 358 -41.71 -17.16 -22.98
C PHE A 358 -41.23 -18.59 -23.20
N LEU A 359 -39.97 -18.91 -22.82
CA LEU A 359 -39.44 -20.27 -22.81
C LEU A 359 -39.73 -20.96 -21.46
N THR A 360 -39.34 -20.33 -20.36
CA THR A 360 -39.63 -20.78 -19.00
C THR A 360 -39.57 -19.59 -18.03
N LYS A 361 -40.54 -19.52 -17.11
CA LYS A 361 -40.62 -18.44 -16.13
C LYS A 361 -39.32 -18.36 -15.31
N GLY A 362 -38.75 -17.16 -15.21
CA GLY A 362 -37.56 -16.88 -14.44
C GLY A 362 -36.24 -17.10 -15.18
N LEU A 363 -36.27 -17.45 -16.49
CA LEU A 363 -35.08 -17.51 -17.31
C LEU A 363 -34.77 -16.12 -17.90
N SER A 364 -33.51 -15.72 -17.90
CA SER A 364 -33.02 -14.56 -18.65
C SER A 364 -31.68 -14.85 -19.32
N PHE A 365 -31.44 -14.16 -20.41
CA PHE A 365 -30.17 -14.18 -21.14
C PHE A 365 -29.55 -12.79 -21.07
N LYS A 366 -28.28 -12.71 -20.72
CA LYS A 366 -27.54 -11.47 -20.60
C LYS A 366 -26.25 -11.51 -21.41
N VAL A 367 -25.99 -10.45 -22.15
CA VAL A 367 -24.71 -10.24 -22.83
C VAL A 367 -24.13 -8.92 -22.35
N LYS A 368 -22.85 -8.89 -22.07
CA LYS A 368 -22.07 -7.70 -21.73
C LYS A 368 -20.85 -7.64 -22.62
N GLY A 369 -20.61 -6.46 -23.18
CA GLY A 369 -19.35 -6.09 -23.81
C GLY A 369 -18.75 -4.90 -23.10
N SER A 370 -17.45 -4.92 -22.86
CA SER A 370 -16.72 -3.80 -22.27
C SER A 370 -15.48 -3.47 -23.08
N TYR A 371 -15.24 -2.20 -23.24
CA TYR A 371 -14.03 -1.65 -23.84
C TYR A 371 -13.40 -0.66 -22.87
N ASN A 372 -12.15 -0.91 -22.48
CA ASN A 372 -11.36 -0.06 -21.61
C ASN A 372 -10.12 0.40 -22.36
N SER A 373 -9.82 1.68 -22.28
CA SER A 373 -8.62 2.27 -22.89
C SER A 373 -7.99 3.26 -21.95
N SER A 374 -6.69 3.22 -21.82
CA SER A 374 -5.92 4.26 -21.14
C SER A 374 -4.77 4.74 -22.03
N PHE A 375 -4.46 6.02 -21.88
CA PHE A 375 -3.39 6.69 -22.58
C PHE A 375 -2.64 7.59 -21.60
N THR A 376 -1.36 7.35 -21.44
CA THR A 376 -0.48 8.12 -20.55
C THR A 376 0.55 8.88 -21.36
N VAL A 377 0.73 10.15 -21.07
CA VAL A 377 1.83 10.97 -21.56
C VAL A 377 2.65 11.41 -20.36
N ASN A 378 3.93 11.10 -20.38
CA ASN A 378 4.89 11.60 -19.40
C ASN A 378 5.89 12.53 -20.09
N LYS A 379 5.85 13.81 -19.72
CA LYS A 379 6.79 14.84 -20.13
C LYS A 379 7.83 15.01 -19.02
N VAL A 380 9.09 14.81 -19.37
CA VAL A 380 10.21 14.92 -18.43
C VAL A 380 11.14 16.02 -18.89
N GLY A 381 11.36 17.02 -18.04
CA GLY A 381 12.46 17.96 -18.16
C GLY A 381 13.66 17.48 -17.36
N SER A 382 14.84 17.35 -17.96
CA SER A 382 16.03 16.78 -17.33
C SER A 382 17.33 17.43 -17.76
N GLY A 383 18.37 17.31 -16.91
CA GLY A 383 19.70 17.82 -17.21
C GLY A 383 19.86 19.32 -17.07
N GLY A 384 18.88 19.98 -16.43
CA GLY A 384 19.04 21.35 -15.95
C GLY A 384 20.01 21.39 -14.75
N SER A 385 20.62 22.54 -14.54
CA SER A 385 21.43 22.83 -13.36
C SER A 385 21.21 24.26 -12.90
N ILE A 386 21.42 24.47 -11.61
CA ILE A 386 21.39 25.80 -10.99
C ILE A 386 22.82 26.13 -10.55
N ALA A 387 23.27 27.34 -10.80
CA ALA A 387 24.53 27.82 -10.26
C ALA A 387 24.46 27.83 -8.74
N THR A 388 25.48 27.33 -8.09
CA THR A 388 25.65 27.38 -6.64
C THR A 388 26.72 28.38 -6.27
N TYR A 389 26.69 28.82 -5.02
CA TYR A 389 27.62 29.84 -4.51
C TYR A 389 28.21 29.36 -3.19
N THR A 390 29.49 29.69 -2.91
CA THR A 390 30.10 29.46 -1.60
C THR A 390 30.50 30.81 -0.99
N PRO A 391 30.32 30.99 0.33
CA PRO A 391 30.72 32.21 1.00
C PRO A 391 32.25 32.30 1.11
N VAL A 392 32.79 33.54 0.95
CA VAL A 392 34.21 33.88 1.13
C VAL A 392 34.24 35.05 2.10
N LEU A 393 35.01 34.92 3.19
CA LEU A 393 35.21 36.02 4.13
C LEU A 393 36.30 36.96 3.60
N MET A 394 35.92 38.21 3.38
CA MET A 394 36.82 39.28 2.95
C MET A 394 37.57 39.89 4.13
N ASP A 395 38.68 40.59 3.86
CA ASP A 395 39.52 41.20 4.88
C ASP A 395 38.80 42.30 5.72
N ASP A 396 37.77 42.91 5.16
CA ASP A 396 36.91 43.88 5.82
C ASP A 396 35.82 43.28 6.68
N GLY A 397 35.76 41.93 6.76
CA GLY A 397 34.74 41.17 7.49
C GLY A 397 33.44 40.99 6.72
N SER A 398 33.30 41.47 5.51
CA SER A 398 32.14 41.23 4.66
C SER A 398 32.19 39.83 4.03
N ILE A 399 31.02 39.31 3.59
CA ILE A 399 30.90 38.02 2.92
C ILE A 399 30.66 38.25 1.44
N ALA A 400 31.61 37.78 0.61
CA ALA A 400 31.44 37.68 -0.81
C ALA A 400 31.02 36.28 -1.20
N TYR A 401 30.55 36.09 -2.44
CA TYR A 401 30.09 34.79 -2.93
C TYR A 401 30.87 34.37 -4.18
N ARG A 402 31.53 33.23 -4.11
CA ARG A 402 32.17 32.58 -5.25
C ARG A 402 31.16 31.69 -5.96
N LYS A 403 30.92 31.95 -7.24
CA LYS A 403 29.99 31.19 -8.10
C LYS A 403 30.61 29.90 -8.58
N PHE A 404 29.81 28.82 -8.56
CA PHE A 404 30.13 27.52 -9.13
C PHE A 404 29.03 27.09 -10.10
N GLY A 405 29.45 26.60 -11.27
CA GLY A 405 28.55 26.16 -12.31
C GLY A 405 27.78 27.30 -12.96
N GLU A 406 26.88 26.90 -13.87
CA GLU A 406 25.97 27.83 -14.57
C GLU A 406 24.55 27.28 -14.54
N ASN A 407 23.59 28.21 -14.65
CA ASN A 407 22.22 27.83 -14.91
C ASN A 407 22.10 27.26 -16.31
N THR A 408 21.60 26.05 -16.42
CA THR A 408 21.32 25.43 -17.71
C THR A 408 19.87 24.99 -17.80
N ASP A 409 19.32 25.09 -19.00
CA ASP A 409 17.94 24.68 -19.24
C ASP A 409 17.80 23.16 -19.30
N VAL A 410 16.63 22.68 -18.91
CA VAL A 410 16.27 21.26 -19.03
C VAL A 410 16.07 20.87 -20.47
N LYS A 411 16.46 19.64 -20.79
CA LYS A 411 16.09 18.97 -22.04
C LYS A 411 14.78 18.22 -21.83
N TYR A 412 13.90 18.34 -22.81
CA TYR A 412 12.59 17.69 -22.74
C TYR A 412 12.61 16.32 -23.41
N SER A 413 11.99 15.36 -22.78
CA SER A 413 11.69 14.05 -23.34
C SER A 413 10.22 13.70 -23.09
N TYR A 414 9.66 12.92 -23.98
CA TYR A 414 8.28 12.44 -23.88
C TYR A 414 8.26 10.94 -23.96
N THR A 415 7.54 10.32 -23.04
CA THR A 415 7.21 8.90 -23.10
C THR A 415 5.70 8.73 -23.11
N THR A 416 5.22 7.79 -23.89
CA THR A 416 3.79 7.49 -23.96
C THR A 416 3.55 6.05 -23.56
N GLY A 417 2.52 5.84 -22.74
CA GLY A 417 1.97 4.54 -22.41
C GLY A 417 0.57 4.40 -22.99
N LYS A 418 0.21 3.19 -23.34
CA LYS A 418 -1.14 2.86 -23.81
C LYS A 418 -1.54 1.49 -23.28
N ALA A 419 -2.80 1.33 -22.88
CA ALA A 419 -3.41 0.05 -22.58
C ALA A 419 -4.82 0.01 -23.19
N ARG A 420 -5.25 -1.18 -23.56
CA ARG A 420 -6.56 -1.40 -24.13
C ARG A 420 -7.04 -2.80 -23.82
N ASN A 421 -8.21 -2.91 -23.22
CA ASN A 421 -8.80 -4.18 -22.82
C ASN A 421 -10.19 -4.34 -23.42
N TRP A 422 -10.48 -5.55 -23.92
CA TRP A 422 -11.81 -5.99 -24.31
C TRP A 422 -12.26 -7.05 -23.34
N TYR A 423 -13.51 -6.97 -22.90
CA TYR A 423 -14.17 -7.98 -22.12
C TYR A 423 -15.51 -8.31 -22.75
N MET A 424 -15.84 -9.59 -22.82
CA MET A 424 -17.15 -10.09 -23.26
C MET A 424 -17.65 -11.13 -22.28
N GLU A 425 -18.93 -11.09 -21.99
CA GLU A 425 -19.65 -12.03 -21.12
C GLU A 425 -20.98 -12.38 -21.75
N ALA A 426 -21.34 -13.66 -21.74
CA ALA A 426 -22.67 -14.15 -22.09
C ALA A 426 -23.15 -15.12 -21.01
N SER A 427 -24.36 -14.94 -20.50
CA SER A 427 -24.89 -15.76 -19.42
C SER A 427 -26.36 -16.07 -19.54
N PHE A 428 -26.72 -17.28 -19.12
CA PHE A 428 -28.09 -17.68 -18.84
C PHE A 428 -28.30 -17.67 -17.33
N ASN A 429 -29.34 -16.96 -16.88
CA ASN A 429 -29.72 -16.88 -15.50
C ASN A 429 -31.14 -17.44 -15.32
N TYR A 430 -31.31 -18.33 -14.38
CA TYR A 430 -32.58 -18.88 -14.00
C TYR A 430 -32.86 -18.61 -12.53
N ASN A 431 -34.04 -18.05 -12.22
CA ASN A 431 -34.47 -17.79 -10.83
C ASN A 431 -35.96 -18.06 -10.72
N ARG A 432 -36.30 -19.08 -9.95
CA ARG A 432 -37.70 -19.45 -9.75
C ARG A 432 -37.98 -20.02 -8.37
N THR A 433 -39.13 -19.65 -7.83
CA THR A 433 -39.66 -20.19 -6.57
C THR A 433 -40.81 -21.14 -6.88
N PHE A 434 -40.72 -22.38 -6.37
CA PHE A 434 -41.70 -23.45 -6.46
C PHE A 434 -42.25 -23.71 -5.03
N GLY A 435 -43.37 -23.08 -4.67
CA GLY A 435 -43.85 -23.14 -3.30
C GLY A 435 -42.82 -22.56 -2.31
N ASP A 436 -42.29 -23.42 -1.45
CA ASP A 436 -41.28 -23.06 -0.45
C ASP A 436 -39.81 -23.19 -0.94
N HIS A 437 -39.59 -23.67 -2.17
CA HIS A 437 -38.30 -23.98 -2.76
C HIS A 437 -37.91 -22.93 -3.77
N THR A 438 -36.81 -22.23 -3.53
CA THR A 438 -36.23 -21.29 -4.51
C THR A 438 -34.97 -21.90 -5.10
N VAL A 439 -34.90 -21.96 -6.41
CA VAL A 439 -33.74 -22.42 -7.17
C VAL A 439 -33.22 -21.28 -8.03
N THR A 440 -31.91 -21.02 -7.96
CA THR A 440 -31.25 -20.16 -8.94
C THR A 440 -30.13 -20.95 -9.63
N ALA A 441 -29.96 -20.69 -10.91
CA ALA A 441 -28.85 -21.26 -11.69
C ALA A 441 -28.23 -20.20 -12.60
N LEU A 442 -26.94 -20.31 -12.81
CA LEU A 442 -26.16 -19.46 -13.71
C LEU A 442 -25.24 -20.35 -14.53
N VAL A 443 -25.22 -20.13 -15.83
CA VAL A 443 -24.16 -20.59 -16.72
C VAL A 443 -23.63 -19.36 -17.43
N LEU A 444 -22.33 -19.12 -17.34
CA LEU A 444 -21.67 -17.92 -17.83
C LEU A 444 -20.40 -18.29 -18.59
N TYR A 445 -20.27 -17.73 -19.78
CA TYR A 445 -19.03 -17.70 -20.54
C TYR A 445 -18.47 -16.29 -20.53
N ASN A 446 -17.16 -16.15 -20.28
CA ASN A 446 -16.47 -14.88 -20.41
C ASN A 446 -15.12 -15.02 -21.11
N GLN A 447 -14.70 -13.93 -21.71
CA GLN A 447 -13.37 -13.78 -22.27
C GLN A 447 -12.87 -12.36 -22.11
N GLN A 448 -11.58 -12.23 -21.98
CA GLN A 448 -10.88 -10.95 -21.92
C GLN A 448 -9.66 -10.97 -22.82
N LYS A 449 -9.36 -9.82 -23.40
CA LYS A 449 -8.15 -9.61 -24.19
C LYS A 449 -7.55 -8.27 -23.83
N GLU A 450 -6.33 -8.29 -23.33
CA GLU A 450 -5.52 -7.14 -22.99
C GLU A 450 -4.49 -6.91 -24.11
N TYR A 451 -4.44 -5.69 -24.61
CA TYR A 451 -3.45 -5.26 -25.57
C TYR A 451 -2.39 -4.41 -24.87
N TYR A 452 -1.16 -4.54 -25.33
CA TYR A 452 0.02 -3.87 -24.81
C TYR A 452 0.35 -4.22 -23.35
N PRO A 453 0.38 -5.50 -23.01
CA PRO A 453 0.82 -5.93 -21.68
C PRO A 453 2.30 -5.53 -21.45
N LYS A 454 2.72 -5.44 -20.20
CA LYS A 454 4.09 -5.03 -19.84
C LYS A 454 5.17 -5.93 -20.45
N LEU A 455 4.92 -7.24 -20.48
CA LEU A 455 5.82 -8.21 -21.10
C LEU A 455 5.25 -8.68 -22.43
N TYR A 456 6.11 -8.75 -23.45
CA TYR A 456 5.72 -9.11 -24.81
C TYR A 456 4.57 -8.24 -25.31
N SER A 457 4.78 -6.90 -25.31
CA SER A 457 3.77 -5.88 -25.58
C SER A 457 3.02 -6.07 -26.91
N ASP A 458 3.66 -6.70 -27.89
CA ASP A 458 3.08 -6.96 -29.23
C ASP A 458 2.17 -8.20 -29.25
N ILE A 459 2.19 -9.01 -28.19
CA ILE A 459 1.35 -10.20 -28.04
C ILE A 459 0.26 -9.91 -27.00
N PRO A 460 -1.03 -9.79 -27.41
CA PRO A 460 -2.11 -9.55 -26.46
C PRO A 460 -2.22 -10.67 -25.44
N HIS A 461 -2.57 -10.33 -24.20
CA HIS A 461 -2.86 -11.28 -23.13
C HIS A 461 -4.32 -11.72 -23.19
N GLY A 462 -4.57 -13.02 -23.09
CA GLY A 462 -5.91 -13.61 -23.22
C GLY A 462 -6.33 -14.45 -22.02
N TYR A 463 -7.62 -14.34 -21.67
CA TYR A 463 -8.27 -15.12 -20.63
C TYR A 463 -9.63 -15.61 -21.12
N VAL A 464 -9.97 -16.85 -20.77
CA VAL A 464 -11.28 -17.47 -21.07
C VAL A 464 -11.79 -18.23 -19.85
N GLY A 465 -13.08 -18.07 -19.54
CA GLY A 465 -13.71 -18.76 -18.43
C GLY A 465 -15.12 -19.26 -18.76
N LEU A 466 -15.45 -20.43 -18.24
CA LEU A 466 -16.81 -20.96 -18.18
C LEU A 466 -17.17 -21.17 -16.71
N VAL A 467 -18.31 -20.66 -16.29
CA VAL A 467 -18.75 -20.69 -14.89
C VAL A 467 -20.13 -21.30 -14.79
N GLY A 468 -20.31 -22.25 -13.88
CA GLY A 468 -21.59 -22.79 -13.48
C GLY A 468 -21.86 -22.50 -12.00
N ARG A 469 -23.06 -22.07 -11.65
CA ARG A 469 -23.52 -21.90 -10.26
C ARG A 469 -24.95 -22.37 -10.13
N VAL A 470 -25.24 -23.09 -9.05
CA VAL A 470 -26.59 -23.46 -8.64
C VAL A 470 -26.75 -23.16 -7.17
N THR A 471 -27.85 -22.48 -6.81
CA THR A 471 -28.23 -22.24 -5.41
C THR A 471 -29.62 -22.83 -5.14
N TYR A 472 -29.78 -23.34 -3.97
CA TYR A 472 -31.05 -23.86 -3.47
C TYR A 472 -31.36 -23.27 -2.10
N ASP A 473 -32.59 -22.79 -1.91
CA ASP A 473 -33.09 -22.22 -0.67
C ASP A 473 -34.47 -22.81 -0.36
N TRP A 474 -34.59 -23.44 0.82
CA TRP A 474 -35.87 -23.94 1.31
C TRP A 474 -36.36 -23.09 2.47
N LYS A 475 -37.43 -22.33 2.25
CA LYS A 475 -38.09 -21.45 3.26
C LYS A 475 -37.15 -20.43 3.89
N SER A 476 -36.05 -20.07 3.23
CA SER A 476 -34.96 -19.28 3.81
C SER A 476 -34.37 -19.88 5.11
N ARG A 477 -34.55 -21.21 5.28
CA ARG A 477 -34.09 -21.95 6.45
C ARG A 477 -32.84 -22.80 6.14
N TYR A 478 -32.89 -23.60 5.07
CA TYR A 478 -31.75 -24.39 4.61
C TYR A 478 -31.33 -23.91 3.23
N MET A 479 -30.07 -23.66 3.09
CA MET A 479 -29.48 -23.17 1.85
C MET A 479 -28.29 -24.01 1.45
N ALA A 480 -28.13 -24.20 0.17
CA ALA A 480 -26.96 -24.84 -0.42
C ALA A 480 -26.58 -24.11 -1.70
N GLU A 481 -25.29 -24.00 -1.93
CA GLU A 481 -24.74 -23.42 -3.16
C GLU A 481 -23.60 -24.30 -3.67
N PHE A 482 -23.56 -24.51 -4.99
CA PHE A 482 -22.48 -25.17 -5.68
C PHE A 482 -22.03 -24.31 -6.84
N ASN A 483 -20.72 -24.11 -6.96
CA ASN A 483 -20.06 -23.34 -8.00
C ASN A 483 -18.97 -24.17 -8.64
N VAL A 484 -18.77 -23.98 -9.94
CA VAL A 484 -17.62 -24.52 -10.66
C VAL A 484 -17.13 -23.52 -11.69
N GLY A 485 -15.85 -23.21 -11.67
CA GLY A 485 -15.16 -22.45 -12.69
C GLY A 485 -14.28 -23.38 -13.53
N TYR A 486 -14.31 -23.23 -14.85
CA TYR A 486 -13.38 -23.86 -15.79
C TYR A 486 -12.67 -22.77 -16.55
N ASN A 487 -11.38 -22.54 -16.24
CA ASN A 487 -10.65 -21.37 -16.67
C ASN A 487 -9.35 -21.75 -17.38
N GLY A 488 -9.00 -20.96 -18.39
CA GLY A 488 -7.78 -21.13 -19.16
C GLY A 488 -6.84 -19.93 -19.03
N SER A 489 -5.54 -20.21 -18.86
CA SER A 489 -4.45 -19.21 -18.86
C SER A 489 -3.41 -19.54 -19.90
N GLU A 490 -2.93 -18.52 -20.60
CA GLU A 490 -1.84 -18.65 -21.57
C GLU A 490 -0.46 -18.90 -20.93
N ASN A 491 -0.35 -18.76 -19.62
CA ASN A 491 0.91 -18.95 -18.89
C ASN A 491 1.34 -20.42 -18.82
N PHE A 492 0.45 -21.36 -19.19
CA PHE A 492 0.69 -22.77 -19.12
C PHE A 492 0.62 -23.45 -20.50
N ALA A 493 1.28 -24.60 -20.64
CA ALA A 493 1.25 -25.43 -21.85
C ALA A 493 -0.18 -25.84 -22.19
N SER A 494 -0.44 -26.20 -23.44
CA SER A 494 -1.79 -26.44 -23.99
C SER A 494 -2.60 -27.48 -23.21
N ASP A 495 -1.95 -28.52 -22.71
CA ASP A 495 -2.51 -29.63 -21.93
C ASP A 495 -2.76 -29.28 -20.45
N LEU A 496 -2.06 -28.28 -19.89
CA LEU A 496 -2.17 -27.78 -18.52
C LEU A 496 -2.88 -26.41 -18.42
N ARG A 497 -3.28 -25.85 -19.57
CA ARG A 497 -3.84 -24.51 -19.71
C ARG A 497 -5.17 -24.32 -18.99
N PHE A 498 -6.02 -25.34 -18.98
CA PHE A 498 -7.34 -25.27 -18.38
C PHE A 498 -7.42 -26.09 -17.09
N SER A 499 -8.12 -25.55 -16.08
CA SER A 499 -8.34 -26.25 -14.82
C SER A 499 -9.74 -25.98 -14.25
N TYR A 500 -10.23 -26.92 -13.41
CA TYR A 500 -11.50 -26.85 -12.72
C TYR A 500 -11.33 -26.36 -11.29
N PHE A 501 -12.23 -25.48 -10.87
CA PHE A 501 -12.22 -24.88 -9.54
C PHE A 501 -13.60 -25.00 -8.90
N PRO A 502 -13.92 -26.15 -8.26
CA PRO A 502 -15.19 -26.36 -7.59
C PRO A 502 -15.22 -25.72 -6.21
N ALA A 503 -16.40 -25.23 -5.83
CA ALA A 503 -16.68 -24.73 -4.48
C ALA A 503 -18.13 -25.04 -4.08
N GLY A 504 -18.36 -25.23 -2.79
CA GLY A 504 -19.68 -25.43 -2.23
C GLY A 504 -19.85 -24.76 -0.90
N SER A 505 -21.09 -24.41 -0.57
CA SER A 505 -21.43 -23.86 0.73
C SER A 505 -22.84 -24.27 1.17
N ILE A 506 -23.04 -24.28 2.49
CA ILE A 506 -24.30 -24.59 3.12
C ILE A 506 -24.61 -23.52 4.18
N GLY A 507 -25.91 -23.31 4.40
CA GLY A 507 -26.39 -22.38 5.42
C GLY A 507 -27.64 -22.94 6.11
N TRP A 508 -27.74 -22.71 7.41
CA TRP A 508 -28.86 -23.09 8.23
C TRP A 508 -29.28 -21.94 9.12
N VAL A 509 -30.50 -21.42 8.93
CA VAL A 509 -31.10 -20.42 9.79
C VAL A 509 -31.81 -21.15 10.94
N MET A 510 -31.04 -21.42 11.99
CA MET A 510 -31.48 -22.16 13.17
C MET A 510 -32.61 -21.44 13.90
N SER A 511 -32.65 -20.12 13.86
CA SER A 511 -33.70 -19.31 14.48
C SER A 511 -35.11 -19.51 13.87
N GLU A 512 -35.20 -20.09 12.65
CA GLU A 512 -36.47 -20.42 12.01
C GLU A 512 -36.99 -21.84 12.39
N GLU A 513 -36.26 -22.56 13.24
CA GLU A 513 -36.68 -23.86 13.73
C GLU A 513 -37.72 -23.75 14.88
N LYS A 514 -38.60 -24.75 14.95
CA LYS A 514 -39.65 -24.76 15.98
C LYS A 514 -39.06 -24.77 17.40
N PHE A 515 -38.00 -25.50 17.62
CA PHE A 515 -37.33 -25.60 18.93
C PHE A 515 -36.65 -24.30 19.37
N PHE A 516 -36.34 -23.39 18.43
CA PHE A 516 -35.69 -22.12 18.73
C PHE A 516 -36.65 -21.02 19.19
N ARG A 517 -37.96 -21.20 19.00
CA ARG A 517 -38.98 -20.17 19.34
C ARG A 517 -38.85 -19.57 20.73
N PRO A 518 -38.57 -20.34 21.81
CA PRO A 518 -38.43 -19.76 23.15
C PRO A 518 -37.29 -18.78 23.29
N LEU A 519 -36.24 -18.91 22.46
CA LEU A 519 -35.02 -18.08 22.49
C LEU A 519 -35.15 -16.82 21.61
N LYS A 520 -36.19 -16.71 20.77
CA LYS A 520 -36.34 -15.57 19.81
C LYS A 520 -36.47 -14.22 20.50
N SER A 521 -36.95 -14.15 21.76
CA SER A 521 -37.01 -12.91 22.52
C SER A 521 -35.64 -12.32 22.84
N VAL A 522 -34.61 -13.15 22.95
CA VAL A 522 -33.24 -12.71 23.22
C VAL A 522 -32.38 -12.77 21.96
N VAL A 523 -32.45 -13.88 21.20
CA VAL A 523 -31.75 -14.11 19.95
C VAL A 523 -32.74 -14.06 18.80
N SER A 524 -32.90 -12.90 18.18
CA SER A 524 -33.86 -12.68 17.10
C SER A 524 -33.51 -13.42 15.81
N PHE A 525 -32.20 -13.65 15.56
CA PHE A 525 -31.70 -14.35 14.37
C PHE A 525 -30.45 -15.15 14.72
N LEU A 526 -30.37 -16.41 14.26
CA LEU A 526 -29.18 -17.25 14.32
C LEU A 526 -29.03 -18.03 13.03
N LYS A 527 -27.91 -17.84 12.36
CA LYS A 527 -27.54 -18.57 11.12
C LYS A 527 -26.15 -19.15 11.24
N LEU A 528 -26.03 -20.43 10.92
CA LEU A 528 -24.74 -21.11 10.75
C LEU A 528 -24.47 -21.27 9.25
N ARG A 529 -23.21 -21.15 8.86
CA ARG A 529 -22.77 -21.33 7.48
C ARG A 529 -21.37 -21.94 7.41
N ALA A 530 -21.17 -22.72 6.37
CA ALA A 530 -19.85 -23.31 6.06
C ALA A 530 -19.63 -23.31 4.56
N SER A 531 -18.41 -23.08 4.14
CA SER A 531 -18.00 -23.18 2.75
C SER A 531 -16.64 -23.85 2.60
N VAL A 532 -16.47 -24.55 1.48
CA VAL A 532 -15.20 -25.15 1.05
C VAL A 532 -15.08 -25.03 -0.45
N GLY A 533 -13.89 -24.76 -0.94
CA GLY A 533 -13.67 -24.70 -2.39
C GLY A 533 -12.22 -24.53 -2.77
N LEU A 534 -11.95 -24.87 -4.02
CA LEU A 534 -10.65 -24.73 -4.65
C LEU A 534 -10.67 -23.50 -5.54
N VAL A 535 -9.63 -22.68 -5.47
CA VAL A 535 -9.38 -21.54 -6.37
C VAL A 535 -7.96 -21.63 -6.92
N GLY A 536 -7.77 -21.18 -8.15
CA GLY A 536 -6.48 -21.19 -8.82
C GLY A 536 -5.89 -19.78 -8.91
N ASN A 537 -4.57 -19.69 -9.06
CA ASN A 537 -3.85 -18.45 -9.33
C ASN A 537 -2.77 -18.71 -10.39
N ASP A 538 -2.63 -17.79 -11.35
CA ASP A 538 -1.59 -17.78 -12.38
C ASP A 538 -0.75 -16.51 -12.40
N ASN A 539 -0.99 -15.62 -11.44
CA ASN A 539 -0.34 -14.31 -11.39
C ASN A 539 0.98 -14.38 -10.59
N ILE A 540 2.08 -14.44 -11.30
CA ILE A 540 3.44 -14.48 -10.77
C ILE A 540 4.22 -13.20 -11.10
N GLY A 541 3.67 -12.07 -10.70
CA GLY A 541 4.38 -10.78 -10.84
C GLY A 541 4.65 -10.33 -12.28
N GLY A 542 3.84 -10.79 -13.26
CA GLY A 542 3.91 -10.35 -14.65
C GLY A 542 4.68 -11.27 -15.60
N SER A 543 5.19 -12.42 -15.16
CA SER A 543 5.79 -13.42 -16.07
C SER A 543 4.73 -14.02 -16.99
N ARG A 544 5.09 -14.26 -18.25
CA ARG A 544 4.21 -14.83 -19.28
C ARG A 544 4.91 -15.99 -19.96
N PHE A 545 4.12 -16.93 -20.48
CA PHE A 545 4.62 -18.08 -21.28
C PHE A 545 5.72 -18.89 -20.57
N MET A 546 5.54 -19.16 -19.27
CA MET A 546 6.53 -19.84 -18.42
C MET A 546 6.94 -21.23 -18.93
N TYR A 547 6.12 -21.83 -19.79
CA TYR A 547 6.41 -23.11 -20.43
C TYR A 547 7.30 -22.99 -21.68
N MET A 548 7.47 -21.77 -22.19
CA MET A 548 8.32 -21.46 -23.34
C MET A 548 9.63 -20.83 -22.87
N ALA A 549 10.76 -21.37 -23.33
CA ALA A 549 12.04 -20.70 -23.17
C ALA A 549 12.09 -19.46 -24.06
N ASP A 550 12.55 -18.35 -23.49
CA ASP A 550 13.20 -17.29 -24.28
C ASP A 550 14.68 -17.73 -24.42
N PRO A 551 15.05 -18.43 -25.48
CA PRO A 551 16.26 -19.24 -25.46
C PRO A 551 17.52 -18.41 -25.34
N TYR A 552 17.50 -17.16 -25.85
CA TYR A 552 18.66 -16.29 -25.81
C TYR A 552 18.26 -14.82 -25.69
N ASN A 553 18.88 -14.11 -24.75
CA ASN A 553 18.82 -12.65 -24.72
C ASN A 553 20.02 -12.08 -25.48
N VAL A 554 19.76 -11.45 -26.62
CA VAL A 554 20.75 -10.72 -27.42
C VAL A 554 20.52 -9.24 -27.21
N GLY A 555 20.77 -8.76 -26.00
CA GLY A 555 20.54 -7.36 -25.63
C GLY A 555 21.68 -6.44 -26.05
N LEU A 556 21.53 -5.73 -27.18
CA LEU A 556 22.49 -4.73 -27.63
C LEU A 556 22.53 -3.46 -26.75
N GLY A 557 21.43 -3.09 -26.12
CA GLY A 557 21.31 -1.85 -25.35
C GLY A 557 21.97 -1.88 -23.97
N ASP A 558 21.93 -3.01 -23.29
CA ASP A 558 22.44 -3.15 -21.91
C ASP A 558 23.96 -3.44 -21.86
N LEU A 559 24.50 -3.96 -22.92
CA LEU A 559 25.94 -4.34 -23.01
C LEU A 559 26.87 -3.14 -23.12
N ALA A 560 26.48 -2.13 -23.87
CA ALA A 560 27.27 -0.91 -24.04
C ALA A 560 27.47 -0.13 -22.72
N ASN A 561 26.54 -0.26 -21.75
CA ASN A 561 26.61 0.43 -20.47
C ASN A 561 27.27 -0.39 -19.34
N ARG A 562 27.54 -1.68 -19.56
CA ARG A 562 28.08 -2.59 -18.53
C ARG A 562 29.55 -2.97 -18.68
N VAL A 563 30.13 -2.61 -19.79
CA VAL A 563 31.59 -2.74 -20.00
C VAL A 563 32.22 -1.40 -19.68
N THR A 564 32.51 -1.17 -18.40
CA THR A 564 33.32 0.00 -18.02
C THR A 564 34.80 -0.30 -18.25
N ALA A 565 35.54 0.70 -18.69
CA ALA A 565 36.98 0.64 -18.96
C ALA A 565 37.85 0.28 -17.73
N SER A 566 37.26 0.02 -16.57
CA SER A 566 37.93 -0.31 -15.31
C SER A 566 37.95 -1.80 -14.94
N GLY A 567 37.68 -2.70 -15.86
CA GLY A 567 37.98 -4.13 -15.71
C GLY A 567 37.12 -4.93 -14.72
N GLY A 568 36.07 -4.36 -14.20
CA GLY A 568 35.14 -5.06 -13.31
C GLY A 568 33.94 -5.63 -14.08
N ALA A 569 34.10 -6.75 -14.75
CA ALA A 569 33.01 -7.44 -15.45
C ALA A 569 32.12 -8.20 -14.48
N THR A 570 31.29 -7.50 -13.74
CA THR A 570 30.15 -8.12 -13.02
C THR A 570 28.95 -8.12 -13.96
N ASN A 571 28.64 -9.30 -14.53
CA ASN A 571 27.47 -9.57 -15.38
C ASN A 571 27.49 -9.07 -16.83
N ALA A 572 28.64 -8.89 -17.44
CA ALA A 572 28.70 -8.62 -18.87
C ALA A 572 28.52 -9.91 -19.69
N TRP A 573 27.63 -9.84 -20.70
CA TRP A 573 27.38 -10.92 -21.66
C TRP A 573 28.28 -10.85 -22.87
N GLY A 574 29.43 -10.18 -22.75
CA GLY A 574 30.42 -10.00 -23.79
C GLY A 574 31.67 -10.79 -23.51
N TYR A 575 32.31 -11.24 -24.57
CA TYR A 575 33.63 -11.85 -24.52
C TYR A 575 34.67 -10.81 -24.91
N GLY A 576 35.65 -10.60 -24.04
CA GLY A 576 36.80 -9.75 -24.35
C GLY A 576 37.80 -10.50 -25.24
N PHE A 577 38.14 -9.91 -26.36
CA PHE A 577 39.17 -10.41 -27.26
C PHE A 577 40.32 -9.40 -27.34
N GLY A 578 41.57 -9.90 -27.31
CA GLY A 578 42.76 -9.10 -27.39
C GLY A 578 43.42 -8.78 -26.04
N THR A 579 44.66 -8.25 -26.12
CA THR A 579 45.51 -7.96 -24.96
C THR A 579 45.03 -6.76 -24.12
N ASP A 580 44.16 -5.89 -24.66
CA ASP A 580 43.80 -4.61 -24.05
C ASP A 580 42.35 -4.54 -23.56
N ASN A 581 41.61 -5.65 -23.55
CA ASN A 581 40.16 -5.66 -23.29
C ASN A 581 39.37 -4.61 -24.11
N GLY A 582 39.90 -4.08 -25.16
CA GLY A 582 39.35 -2.97 -25.93
C GLY A 582 38.26 -3.35 -26.92
N THR A 583 38.13 -4.64 -27.23
CA THR A 583 37.09 -5.12 -28.15
C THR A 583 36.22 -6.14 -27.45
N VAL A 584 34.99 -5.74 -27.17
CA VAL A 584 33.99 -6.65 -26.58
C VAL A 584 33.09 -7.18 -27.70
N SER A 585 33.13 -8.47 -27.94
CA SER A 585 32.21 -9.15 -28.83
C SER A 585 30.95 -9.51 -28.08
N LEU A 586 29.78 -9.17 -28.70
CA LEU A 586 28.49 -9.50 -28.14
C LEU A 586 28.30 -11.02 -28.11
N GLY A 587 27.92 -11.51 -26.96
CA GLY A 587 27.52 -12.91 -26.75
C GLY A 587 26.02 -13.06 -26.62
N ALA A 588 25.54 -14.27 -26.81
CA ALA A 588 24.20 -14.69 -26.47
C ALA A 588 24.24 -15.58 -25.23
N ARG A 589 23.33 -15.43 -24.33
CA ARG A 589 23.20 -16.28 -23.17
C ARG A 589 21.77 -16.82 -23.06
N GLU A 590 21.66 -18.08 -22.66
CA GLU A 590 20.40 -18.65 -22.23
C GLU A 590 19.93 -17.96 -20.95
N VAL A 591 18.76 -17.33 -20.94
CA VAL A 591 18.29 -16.51 -19.81
C VAL A 591 17.60 -17.37 -18.77
N ALA A 592 16.68 -18.22 -19.21
CA ALA A 592 15.98 -19.18 -18.36
C ALA A 592 15.62 -20.43 -19.16
N LYS A 593 15.65 -21.58 -18.51
CA LYS A 593 15.10 -22.79 -19.12
C LYS A 593 13.59 -22.79 -19.03
N ASN A 594 12.94 -23.42 -20.01
CA ASN A 594 11.51 -23.63 -20.00
C ASN A 594 11.11 -24.72 -18.99
N ASN A 595 9.89 -24.61 -18.50
CA ASN A 595 9.26 -25.68 -17.73
C ASN A 595 7.88 -26.00 -18.30
N PRO A 596 7.74 -26.94 -19.22
CA PRO A 596 6.45 -27.32 -19.78
C PRO A 596 5.49 -27.95 -18.75
N ALA A 597 6.01 -28.39 -17.61
CA ALA A 597 5.20 -29.00 -16.53
C ALA A 597 4.63 -27.98 -15.55
N VAL A 598 4.92 -26.67 -15.74
CA VAL A 598 4.38 -25.64 -14.84
C VAL A 598 2.85 -25.58 -14.93
N THR A 599 2.20 -25.51 -13.78
CA THR A 599 0.75 -25.50 -13.65
C THR A 599 0.29 -24.51 -12.59
N TRP A 600 -1.01 -24.47 -12.35
CA TRP A 600 -1.72 -23.56 -11.45
C TRP A 600 -1.27 -23.67 -10.00
N GLU A 601 -1.09 -22.54 -9.34
CA GLU A 601 -1.20 -22.50 -7.87
C GLU A 601 -2.64 -22.85 -7.50
N LYS A 602 -2.84 -23.63 -6.43
CA LYS A 602 -4.14 -24.07 -5.95
C LYS A 602 -4.32 -23.75 -4.48
N ALA A 603 -5.37 -23.01 -4.16
CA ALA A 603 -5.72 -22.68 -2.79
C ALA A 603 -7.02 -23.39 -2.38
N LEU A 604 -6.93 -24.32 -1.43
CA LEU A 604 -8.08 -24.92 -0.77
C LEU A 604 -8.51 -24.06 0.40
N LYS A 605 -9.64 -23.37 0.26
CA LYS A 605 -10.21 -22.48 1.26
C LYS A 605 -11.36 -23.13 2.01
N ARG A 606 -11.38 -22.98 3.33
CA ARG A 606 -12.46 -23.40 4.22
C ARG A 606 -12.89 -22.22 5.06
N ASN A 607 -14.19 -22.01 5.21
CA ASN A 607 -14.74 -20.93 6.02
C ASN A 607 -15.94 -21.41 6.83
N TYR A 608 -15.99 -21.02 8.09
CA TYR A 608 -17.09 -21.30 9.02
C TYR A 608 -17.59 -19.98 9.58
N GLY A 609 -18.87 -19.72 9.49
CA GLY A 609 -19.47 -18.45 9.90
C GLY A 609 -20.68 -18.63 10.78
N VAL A 610 -20.83 -17.72 11.71
CA VAL A 610 -22.01 -17.60 12.59
C VAL A 610 -22.51 -16.17 12.53
N ASP A 611 -23.78 -15.99 12.17
CA ASP A 611 -24.46 -14.70 12.22
C ASP A 611 -25.51 -14.75 13.33
N ILE A 612 -25.41 -13.84 14.33
CA ILE A 612 -26.32 -13.79 15.48
C ILE A 612 -26.83 -12.37 15.65
N ASN A 613 -28.13 -12.21 15.74
CA ASN A 613 -28.74 -10.93 16.14
C ASN A 613 -29.42 -11.08 17.50
N PHE A 614 -29.24 -10.10 18.34
CA PHE A 614 -29.87 -10.04 19.68
C PHE A 614 -30.79 -8.84 19.79
N LEU A 615 -31.76 -8.94 20.74
CA LEU A 615 -32.58 -7.82 21.19
C LEU A 615 -33.29 -7.13 20.02
N ASP A 616 -34.07 -7.88 19.24
CA ASP A 616 -34.79 -7.38 18.06
C ASP A 616 -33.87 -6.66 17.06
N ASP A 617 -32.74 -7.29 16.72
CA ASP A 617 -31.74 -6.79 15.77
C ASP A 617 -30.97 -5.52 16.18
N ARG A 618 -31.00 -5.13 17.45
CA ARG A 618 -30.21 -4.00 17.96
C ARG A 618 -28.73 -4.33 17.97
N LEU A 619 -28.34 -5.53 18.42
CA LEU A 619 -26.98 -6.04 18.34
C LEU A 619 -26.90 -7.09 17.24
N LYS A 620 -26.07 -6.85 16.24
CA LYS A 620 -25.75 -7.79 15.16
C LYS A 620 -24.31 -8.23 15.28
N THR A 621 -24.12 -9.53 15.37
CA THR A 621 -22.79 -10.15 15.52
C THR A 621 -22.54 -11.09 14.35
N THR A 622 -21.39 -10.97 13.74
CA THR A 622 -20.89 -11.94 12.76
C THR A 622 -19.52 -12.40 13.21
N PHE A 623 -19.33 -13.69 13.33
CA PHE A 623 -18.04 -14.33 13.59
C PHE A 623 -17.72 -15.28 12.45
N GLU A 624 -16.48 -15.22 11.95
CA GLU A 624 -15.95 -16.11 10.91
C GLU A 624 -14.60 -16.68 11.35
N TYR A 625 -14.39 -17.96 11.10
CA TYR A 625 -13.10 -18.64 11.15
C TYR A 625 -12.78 -19.19 9.77
N TYR A 626 -11.56 -18.99 9.30
CA TYR A 626 -11.13 -19.47 8.02
C TYR A 626 -9.76 -20.14 8.09
N LYS A 627 -9.55 -21.07 7.16
CA LYS A 627 -8.26 -21.70 6.89
C LYS A 627 -8.08 -21.88 5.38
N GLU A 628 -6.94 -21.51 4.87
CA GLU A 628 -6.51 -21.69 3.49
C GLU A 628 -5.22 -22.50 3.48
N ARG A 629 -5.15 -23.53 2.62
CA ARG A 629 -3.92 -24.19 2.23
C ARG A 629 -3.65 -23.90 0.76
N ARG A 630 -2.57 -23.22 0.48
CA ARG A 630 -2.10 -22.94 -0.87
C ARG A 630 -0.93 -23.85 -1.20
N ASN A 631 -1.07 -24.63 -2.25
CA ASN A 631 -0.07 -25.56 -2.76
C ASN A 631 0.31 -25.17 -4.19
N ASP A 632 1.37 -25.81 -4.68
CA ASP A 632 1.86 -25.62 -6.04
C ASP A 632 2.26 -24.17 -6.33
N ILE A 633 2.68 -23.41 -5.31
CA ILE A 633 3.11 -22.02 -5.47
C ILE A 633 4.34 -21.98 -6.36
N LEU A 634 4.28 -21.10 -7.35
CA LEU A 634 5.33 -20.94 -8.36
C LEU A 634 6.55 -20.24 -7.77
N LEU A 635 7.66 -20.96 -7.72
CA LEU A 635 8.95 -20.50 -7.22
C LEU A 635 10.08 -20.96 -8.13
N ARG A 636 11.21 -20.31 -8.04
CA ARG A 636 12.47 -20.81 -8.60
C ARG A 636 13.14 -21.71 -7.57
N ASP A 637 13.77 -22.78 -8.06
CA ASP A 637 14.51 -23.72 -7.20
C ASP A 637 15.76 -23.03 -6.65
N GLY A 638 15.77 -22.72 -5.36
CA GLY A 638 16.89 -22.13 -4.64
C GLY A 638 17.99 -23.12 -4.28
N THR A 639 17.76 -24.43 -4.49
CA THR A 639 18.77 -25.48 -4.23
C THR A 639 19.69 -25.71 -5.42
N ALA A 640 19.37 -25.12 -6.58
CA ALA A 640 20.13 -25.31 -7.80
C ALA A 640 21.55 -24.72 -7.67
N PRO A 641 22.61 -25.48 -7.99
CA PRO A 641 23.98 -25.00 -7.90
C PRO A 641 24.22 -23.83 -8.86
N GLY A 642 24.90 -22.78 -8.40
CA GLY A 642 25.22 -21.61 -9.22
C GLY A 642 26.07 -21.92 -10.47
N MET A 643 26.77 -23.05 -10.49
CA MET A 643 27.59 -23.51 -11.64
C MET A 643 26.76 -23.95 -12.86
N LEU A 644 25.40 -24.06 -12.72
CA LEU A 644 24.54 -24.40 -13.85
C LEU A 644 24.56 -23.36 -14.98
N GLY A 645 24.98 -22.12 -14.70
CA GLY A 645 25.17 -21.09 -15.71
C GLY A 645 23.88 -20.54 -16.33
N PHE A 646 22.71 -20.97 -15.87
CA PHE A 646 21.40 -20.48 -16.29
C PHE A 646 20.49 -20.22 -15.09
N ILE A 647 19.45 -19.40 -15.32
CA ILE A 647 18.43 -19.14 -14.32
C ILE A 647 17.42 -20.31 -14.31
N THR A 648 17.19 -20.90 -13.13
CA THR A 648 16.20 -21.97 -12.97
C THR A 648 14.80 -21.47 -13.35
N PRO A 649 14.01 -22.31 -14.04
CA PRO A 649 12.64 -21.94 -14.40
C PRO A 649 11.75 -21.89 -13.17
N TYR A 650 10.60 -21.26 -13.32
CA TYR A 650 9.54 -21.39 -12.34
C TYR A 650 9.03 -22.82 -12.29
N SER A 651 8.76 -23.30 -11.09
CA SER A 651 8.21 -24.64 -10.83
C SER A 651 7.25 -24.57 -9.64
N ASN A 652 6.34 -25.52 -9.55
CA ASN A 652 5.33 -25.59 -8.49
C ASN A 652 5.95 -26.22 -7.22
N LEU A 653 6.67 -25.41 -6.43
CA LEU A 653 7.58 -25.87 -5.36
C LEU A 653 7.18 -25.39 -3.97
N GLY A 654 6.26 -24.45 -3.86
CA GLY A 654 5.93 -23.82 -2.58
C GLY A 654 4.59 -24.25 -2.02
N SER A 655 4.47 -24.24 -0.69
CA SER A 655 3.18 -24.31 -0.01
C SER A 655 3.14 -23.43 1.24
N VAL A 656 1.94 -22.89 1.51
CA VAL A 656 1.66 -21.98 2.62
C VAL A 656 0.31 -22.32 3.23
N ASP A 657 0.24 -22.41 4.55
CA ASP A 657 -1.01 -22.37 5.31
C ASP A 657 -1.29 -20.93 5.76
N SER A 658 -2.53 -20.48 5.64
CA SER A 658 -3.00 -19.25 6.28
C SER A 658 -4.32 -19.48 6.99
N TRP A 659 -4.51 -18.82 8.13
CA TRP A 659 -5.70 -18.94 8.95
C TRP A 659 -5.97 -17.66 9.72
N GLY A 660 -7.18 -17.55 10.20
CA GLY A 660 -7.57 -16.41 11.04
C GLY A 660 -9.03 -16.44 11.42
N TRP A 661 -9.42 -15.39 12.11
CA TRP A 661 -10.80 -15.17 12.50
C TRP A 661 -11.19 -13.69 12.36
N GLU A 662 -12.47 -13.46 12.21
CA GLU A 662 -13.05 -12.14 12.03
C GLU A 662 -14.27 -11.98 12.93
N LEU A 663 -14.37 -10.87 13.64
CA LEU A 663 -15.50 -10.51 14.49
C LEU A 663 -16.05 -9.14 14.08
N SER A 664 -17.32 -9.07 13.80
CA SER A 664 -18.04 -7.80 13.58
C SER A 664 -19.20 -7.70 14.58
N LEU A 665 -19.19 -6.66 15.40
CA LEU A 665 -20.26 -6.30 16.32
C LEU A 665 -20.87 -4.98 15.85
N LYS A 666 -22.18 -4.90 15.73
CA LYS A 666 -22.89 -3.67 15.33
C LYS A 666 -24.09 -3.46 16.22
N TRP A 667 -24.03 -2.42 17.01
CA TRP A 667 -25.15 -1.94 17.82
C TRP A 667 -25.82 -0.75 17.17
N ASN A 668 -27.14 -0.76 17.07
CA ASN A 668 -27.94 0.36 16.60
C ASN A 668 -29.22 0.47 17.45
N ASP A 669 -29.44 1.63 18.02
CA ASP A 669 -30.63 1.85 18.82
C ASP A 669 -31.11 3.32 18.74
N LYS A 670 -32.30 3.59 19.25
CA LYS A 670 -32.91 4.92 19.32
C LYS A 670 -33.50 5.18 20.68
N ILE A 671 -33.42 6.42 21.13
CA ILE A 671 -34.10 6.93 22.34
C ILE A 671 -35.09 8.00 21.91
N GLY A 672 -36.36 7.67 22.01
CA GLY A 672 -37.43 8.51 21.44
C GLY A 672 -37.33 8.64 19.91
N ASP A 673 -37.90 9.72 19.35
CA ASP A 673 -37.91 9.91 17.89
C ASP A 673 -36.70 10.70 17.33
N ASN A 674 -36.00 11.41 18.20
CA ASN A 674 -35.00 12.41 17.79
C ASN A 674 -33.56 11.99 18.03
N PHE A 675 -33.30 10.94 18.83
CA PHE A 675 -31.96 10.51 19.15
C PHE A 675 -31.70 9.07 18.69
N ARG A 676 -30.74 8.89 17.82
CA ARG A 676 -30.25 7.58 17.36
C ARG A 676 -28.77 7.48 17.64
N TYR A 677 -28.30 6.30 18.03
CA TYR A 677 -26.87 6.05 18.26
C TYR A 677 -26.48 4.68 17.75
N TRP A 678 -25.22 4.58 17.38
CA TRP A 678 -24.64 3.33 16.89
C TRP A 678 -23.21 3.17 17.41
N ALA A 679 -22.83 1.91 17.56
CA ALA A 679 -21.48 1.49 17.85
C ALA A 679 -21.15 0.26 17.00
N GLY A 680 -20.00 0.24 16.39
CA GLY A 680 -19.51 -0.89 15.60
C GLY A 680 -18.09 -1.22 15.96
N ILE A 681 -17.76 -2.52 16.05
CA ILE A 681 -16.41 -3.03 16.25
C ILE A 681 -16.17 -4.07 15.17
N ASN A 682 -15.09 -3.91 14.43
CA ASN A 682 -14.56 -4.86 13.48
C ASN A 682 -13.17 -5.27 13.94
N LEU A 683 -12.97 -6.55 14.23
CA LEU A 683 -11.70 -7.10 14.67
C LEU A 683 -11.36 -8.29 13.78
N SER A 684 -10.15 -8.33 13.26
CA SER A 684 -9.64 -9.45 12.47
C SER A 684 -8.24 -9.84 12.91
N TYR A 685 -7.99 -11.13 12.89
CA TYR A 685 -6.70 -11.75 13.09
C TYR A 685 -6.35 -12.59 11.86
N ASN A 686 -5.12 -12.48 11.38
CA ASN A 686 -4.62 -13.30 10.29
C ASN A 686 -3.19 -13.75 10.57
N GLN A 687 -2.90 -14.98 10.20
CA GLN A 687 -1.58 -15.61 10.28
C GLN A 687 -1.32 -16.44 9.05
N ASN A 688 -0.05 -16.62 8.70
CA ASN A 688 0.38 -17.57 7.69
C ASN A 688 1.68 -18.26 8.10
N GLU A 689 1.95 -19.42 7.52
CA GLU A 689 3.15 -20.22 7.75
C GLU A 689 3.62 -20.85 6.45
N ILE A 690 4.88 -20.72 6.15
CA ILE A 690 5.54 -21.37 5.02
C ILE A 690 5.76 -22.85 5.36
N LEU A 691 5.03 -23.72 4.68
CA LEU A 691 5.15 -25.16 4.87
C LEU A 691 6.26 -25.77 4.02
N GLU A 692 6.41 -25.28 2.78
CA GLU A 692 7.43 -25.72 1.85
C GLU A 692 7.93 -24.55 1.00
N LYS A 693 9.24 -24.46 0.93
CA LYS A 693 9.97 -23.53 0.08
C LYS A 693 11.31 -24.18 -0.28
N LYS A 694 11.66 -24.24 -1.56
CA LYS A 694 12.95 -24.80 -2.00
C LYS A 694 14.07 -23.81 -1.69
N GLU A 695 14.54 -23.85 -0.45
CA GLU A 695 15.64 -23.02 0.05
C GLU A 695 16.98 -23.76 -0.06
N ALA A 696 18.06 -23.01 -0.28
CA ALA A 696 19.40 -23.58 -0.19
C ALA A 696 19.60 -24.21 1.21
N PRO A 697 20.32 -25.32 1.30
CA PRO A 697 20.60 -25.96 2.59
C PRO A 697 21.24 -24.97 3.57
N GLN A 698 20.70 -24.90 4.78
CA GLN A 698 21.20 -24.08 5.88
C GLN A 698 21.78 -24.98 6.97
N ASN A 699 22.69 -24.45 7.77
CA ASN A 699 23.32 -25.17 8.85
C ASN A 699 22.36 -25.42 10.03
N ASN A 700 21.45 -24.48 10.28
CA ASN A 700 20.58 -24.52 11.44
C ASN A 700 19.12 -24.33 11.02
N LEU A 701 18.17 -24.90 11.79
CA LEU A 701 16.74 -24.85 11.47
C LEU A 701 16.17 -23.43 11.52
N TYR A 702 16.63 -22.59 12.42
CA TYR A 702 16.17 -21.20 12.58
C TYR A 702 16.61 -20.27 11.43
N GLN A 703 17.46 -20.75 10.53
CA GLN A 703 17.90 -20.03 9.34
C GLN A 703 16.99 -20.27 8.12
N TYR A 704 16.04 -21.21 8.20
CA TYR A 704 15.08 -21.44 7.14
C TYR A 704 13.88 -20.49 7.28
N GLN A 705 13.32 -20.06 6.16
CA GLN A 705 12.03 -19.37 6.13
C GLN A 705 10.86 -20.35 6.34
N LYS A 706 11.04 -21.63 6.03
CA LYS A 706 10.10 -22.71 6.30
C LYS A 706 9.77 -22.76 7.79
N GLY A 707 8.49 -22.85 8.14
CA GLY A 707 7.98 -22.77 9.51
C GLY A 707 7.71 -21.35 9.99
N HIS A 708 8.08 -20.34 9.22
CA HIS A 708 7.89 -18.93 9.57
C HIS A 708 6.87 -18.25 8.67
N ARG A 709 6.50 -17.04 9.04
CA ARG A 709 5.55 -16.20 8.30
C ARG A 709 6.19 -15.63 7.04
N ILE A 710 5.41 -15.47 5.97
CA ILE A 710 5.85 -14.71 4.78
C ILE A 710 6.21 -13.28 5.21
N GLY A 711 7.43 -12.85 4.90
CA GLY A 711 7.95 -11.54 5.31
C GLY A 711 8.71 -11.52 6.64
N SER A 712 8.88 -12.67 7.32
CA SER A 712 9.79 -12.80 8.46
C SER A 712 11.22 -12.44 8.05
N ARG A 713 11.97 -11.87 8.98
CA ARG A 713 13.30 -11.32 8.73
C ARG A 713 14.36 -12.17 9.40
N SER A 714 15.47 -12.40 8.70
CA SER A 714 16.67 -12.99 9.29
C SER A 714 17.48 -11.89 9.99
N GLN A 715 17.73 -12.06 11.27
CA GLN A 715 18.35 -11.03 12.10
C GLN A 715 19.12 -11.62 13.28
N TYR A 716 20.17 -10.92 13.74
CA TYR A 716 20.86 -11.24 14.96
C TYR A 716 19.98 -10.98 16.18
N VAL A 717 20.16 -11.78 17.22
CA VAL A 717 19.48 -11.59 18.50
C VAL A 717 20.32 -10.68 19.39
N PHE A 718 19.91 -9.42 19.53
CA PHE A 718 20.55 -8.50 20.46
C PHE A 718 20.27 -8.94 21.90
N TRP A 719 21.32 -8.93 22.73
CA TRP A 719 21.21 -9.29 24.14
C TRP A 719 21.36 -8.07 25.05
N ARG A 720 22.49 -7.35 24.97
CA ARG A 720 22.78 -6.15 25.78
C ARG A 720 23.88 -5.30 25.15
N PHE A 721 24.13 -4.13 25.74
CA PHE A 721 25.34 -3.36 25.43
C PHE A 721 26.51 -3.86 26.24
N TYR A 722 27.70 -3.90 25.63
CA TYR A 722 28.92 -4.37 26.23
C TYR A 722 29.35 -3.50 27.39
N ASP A 723 29.77 -4.13 28.47
CA ASP A 723 30.52 -3.57 29.61
C ASP A 723 31.52 -4.63 30.11
N GLU A 724 32.34 -4.28 31.11
CA GLU A 724 33.40 -5.17 31.64
C GLU A 724 32.85 -6.46 32.23
N ASP A 725 31.62 -6.46 32.76
CA ASP A 725 30.98 -7.63 33.35
C ASP A 725 30.31 -8.55 32.30
N THR A 726 30.16 -8.05 31.06
CA THR A 726 29.41 -8.73 29.99
C THR A 726 29.93 -10.14 29.70
N PRO A 727 31.23 -10.43 29.58
CA PRO A 727 31.71 -11.79 29.33
C PRO A 727 31.33 -12.78 30.43
N ALA A 728 31.46 -12.41 31.69
CA ALA A 728 31.10 -13.24 32.82
C ALA A 728 29.56 -13.48 32.91
N LEU A 729 28.78 -12.44 32.70
CA LEU A 729 27.30 -12.51 32.64
C LEU A 729 26.83 -13.38 31.48
N TYR A 730 27.49 -13.34 30.35
CA TYR A 730 27.16 -14.16 29.19
C TYR A 730 27.36 -15.65 29.51
N GLU A 731 28.52 -16.01 30.09
CA GLU A 731 28.80 -17.38 30.52
C GLU A 731 27.79 -17.87 31.56
N GLN A 732 27.44 -17.03 32.52
CA GLN A 732 26.42 -17.34 33.50
C GLN A 732 25.03 -17.52 32.89
N THR A 733 24.64 -16.66 31.95
CA THR A 733 23.29 -16.64 31.35
C THR A 733 23.07 -17.79 30.39
N PHE A 734 24.04 -18.04 29.52
CA PHE A 734 23.90 -18.99 28.41
C PHE A 734 24.64 -20.32 28.65
N ASN A 735 25.40 -20.43 29.75
CA ASN A 735 26.27 -21.57 30.05
C ASN A 735 27.23 -21.91 28.90
N ARG A 736 27.76 -20.84 28.25
CA ARG A 736 28.69 -20.89 27.12
C ARG A 736 29.72 -19.77 27.23
N PRO A 737 30.97 -19.99 26.73
CA PRO A 737 31.96 -18.91 26.68
C PRO A 737 31.44 -17.71 25.90
N PHE A 738 31.92 -16.51 26.23
CA PHE A 738 31.60 -15.28 25.49
C PHE A 738 32.13 -15.40 24.06
N PRO A 739 31.24 -15.10 23.05
CA PRO A 739 31.63 -15.27 21.67
C PRO A 739 32.52 -14.12 21.17
N THR A 740 33.33 -14.40 20.17
CA THR A 740 34.05 -13.37 19.42
C THR A 740 33.09 -12.69 18.45
N HIS A 741 33.11 -11.38 18.43
CA HIS A 741 32.40 -10.53 17.45
C HIS A 741 33.34 -10.16 16.31
N GLU A 742 32.80 -9.60 15.22
CA GLU A 742 33.59 -9.20 14.05
C GLU A 742 34.73 -8.21 14.40
N SER A 743 34.50 -7.38 15.44
CA SER A 743 35.45 -6.39 15.96
C SER A 743 35.62 -6.57 17.48
N ILE A 744 36.70 -6.00 18.02
CA ILE A 744 36.89 -5.93 19.48
C ILE A 744 35.84 -4.96 20.05
N LEU A 745 35.03 -5.47 20.96
CA LEU A 745 33.97 -4.69 21.58
C LEU A 745 34.54 -3.71 22.60
N GLN A 746 33.91 -2.54 22.67
CA GLN A 746 34.13 -1.52 23.68
C GLN A 746 32.81 -1.26 24.45
N ASN A 747 32.91 -0.61 25.61
CA ASN A 747 31.73 -0.27 26.42
C ASN A 747 30.67 0.46 25.57
N GLY A 748 29.43 -0.05 25.60
CA GLY A 748 28.33 0.46 24.82
C GLY A 748 28.15 -0.15 23.43
N ASP A 749 29.03 -1.05 22.99
CA ASP A 749 28.83 -1.78 21.72
C ASP A 749 27.75 -2.85 21.85
N ALA A 750 27.08 -3.16 20.75
CA ALA A 750 26.03 -4.18 20.74
C ALA A 750 26.60 -5.59 20.86
N VAL A 751 26.03 -6.39 21.75
CA VAL A 751 26.35 -7.80 21.95
C VAL A 751 25.22 -8.67 21.46
N TYR A 752 25.54 -9.66 20.64
CA TYR A 752 24.59 -10.61 20.07
C TYR A 752 24.73 -12.00 20.69
N VAL A 753 23.66 -12.78 20.57
CA VAL A 753 23.63 -14.16 21.07
C VAL A 753 24.22 -15.10 20.03
N ASP A 754 25.20 -15.91 20.44
CA ASP A 754 25.70 -17.04 19.67
C ASP A 754 24.67 -18.17 19.71
N LEU A 755 23.87 -18.29 18.66
CA LEU A 755 22.77 -19.23 18.59
C LEU A 755 23.24 -20.66 18.32
N ASN A 756 24.29 -20.82 17.51
CA ASN A 756 24.80 -22.13 17.12
C ASN A 756 25.81 -22.70 18.12
N GLY A 757 26.41 -21.87 18.98
CA GLY A 757 27.36 -22.27 20.02
C GLY A 757 28.80 -22.48 19.53
N ASP A 758 29.16 -21.93 18.39
CA ASP A 758 30.49 -22.06 17.77
C ASP A 758 31.51 -21.02 18.31
N ARG A 759 31.07 -20.12 19.21
CA ARG A 759 31.83 -19.04 19.86
C ARG A 759 32.19 -17.90 18.91
N LYS A 760 31.42 -17.70 17.88
CA LYS A 760 31.54 -16.56 16.95
C LYS A 760 30.17 -15.99 16.69
N ILE A 761 30.11 -14.69 16.44
CA ILE A 761 28.92 -14.05 15.91
C ILE A 761 29.15 -13.85 14.42
N ASP A 762 28.40 -14.61 13.62
CA ASP A 762 28.44 -14.53 12.15
C ASP A 762 27.06 -14.81 11.54
N ALA A 763 26.98 -14.96 10.22
CA ALA A 763 25.72 -15.19 9.53
C ALA A 763 24.95 -16.45 9.99
N ASN A 764 25.63 -17.39 10.70
CA ASN A 764 24.99 -18.59 11.25
C ASN A 764 24.15 -18.28 12.51
N ASP A 765 24.28 -17.09 13.12
CA ASP A 765 23.51 -16.64 14.29
C ASP A 765 22.33 -15.77 13.91
N ALA A 766 22.10 -15.56 12.63
CA ALA A 766 20.92 -14.85 12.17
C ALA A 766 19.70 -15.79 12.07
N SER A 767 18.60 -15.42 12.72
CA SER A 767 17.41 -16.25 12.89
C SER A 767 16.14 -15.58 12.36
N TYR A 768 15.21 -16.41 11.85
CA TYR A 768 13.85 -15.99 11.49
C TYR A 768 12.83 -16.13 12.64
N ASP A 769 13.25 -16.67 13.81
CA ASP A 769 12.35 -16.96 14.93
C ASP A 769 11.83 -15.71 15.67
N TYR A 770 12.40 -14.53 15.40
CA TYR A 770 12.15 -13.33 16.16
C TYR A 770 11.38 -12.27 15.37
N GLY A 771 10.55 -11.52 16.12
CA GLY A 771 9.86 -10.35 15.63
C GLY A 771 8.57 -10.59 14.86
N PHE A 772 8.01 -9.51 14.34
CA PHE A 772 6.82 -9.50 13.50
C PHE A 772 7.18 -9.08 12.06
N THR A 773 6.20 -9.12 11.16
CA THR A 773 6.38 -8.66 9.79
C THR A 773 5.88 -7.22 9.63
N ASP A 774 6.09 -6.63 8.44
CA ASP A 774 5.52 -5.33 8.09
C ASP A 774 3.99 -5.35 7.97
N ASP A 775 3.40 -6.53 7.81
CA ASP A 775 1.95 -6.70 7.71
C ASP A 775 1.38 -7.09 9.08
N PRO A 776 0.42 -6.33 9.64
CA PRO A 776 -0.12 -6.58 10.95
C PRO A 776 -0.91 -7.90 11.00
N GLU A 777 -0.83 -8.61 12.14
CA GLU A 777 -1.67 -9.77 12.41
C GLU A 777 -3.08 -9.37 12.83
N TYR A 778 -3.19 -8.34 13.63
CA TYR A 778 -4.45 -7.83 14.13
C TYR A 778 -4.79 -6.48 13.51
N MET A 779 -6.04 -6.36 13.06
CA MET A 779 -6.62 -5.12 12.58
C MET A 779 -7.92 -4.84 13.33
N LEU A 780 -8.03 -3.61 13.85
CA LEU A 780 -9.19 -3.12 14.60
C LEU A 780 -9.82 -1.95 13.88
N GLY A 781 -11.13 -1.95 13.80
CA GLY A 781 -11.95 -0.80 13.43
C GLY A 781 -13.05 -0.57 14.47
N ILE A 782 -13.19 0.66 14.98
CA ILE A 782 -14.26 1.05 15.88
C ILE A 782 -14.99 2.23 15.24
N ASN A 783 -16.30 2.12 15.11
CA ASN A 783 -17.16 3.15 14.55
C ASN A 783 -18.19 3.52 15.59
N LEU A 784 -18.19 4.77 16.05
CA LEU A 784 -19.13 5.30 17.03
C LEU A 784 -19.84 6.51 16.44
N GLY A 785 -21.10 6.69 16.76
CA GLY A 785 -21.79 7.88 16.36
C GLY A 785 -23.20 8.02 16.93
N PHE A 786 -23.72 9.20 16.78
CA PHE A 786 -25.12 9.49 17.09
C PHE A 786 -25.69 10.57 16.16
N SER A 787 -27.00 10.57 16.03
CA SER A 787 -27.72 11.66 15.41
C SER A 787 -28.78 12.18 16.39
N TRP A 788 -28.82 13.49 16.56
CA TRP A 788 -29.78 14.20 17.38
C TRP A 788 -30.42 15.31 16.56
N LYS A 789 -31.73 15.13 16.24
CA LYS A 789 -32.43 15.99 15.30
C LYS A 789 -31.66 16.15 13.98
N ASN A 790 -31.12 17.35 13.74
CA ASN A 790 -30.40 17.71 12.51
C ASN A 790 -28.88 17.56 12.62
N LEU A 791 -28.34 17.27 13.80
CA LEU A 791 -26.94 17.09 14.08
C LEU A 791 -26.58 15.61 14.00
N GLU A 792 -25.52 15.27 13.29
CA GLU A 792 -24.90 13.95 13.29
C GLU A 792 -23.41 14.08 13.65
N ILE A 793 -22.96 13.24 14.59
CA ILE A 793 -21.56 13.13 14.95
C ILE A 793 -21.15 11.67 14.80
N SER A 794 -20.04 11.42 14.13
CA SER A 794 -19.48 10.09 13.97
C SER A 794 -17.96 10.10 14.10
N THR A 795 -17.42 9.04 14.68
CA THR A 795 -15.97 8.80 14.78
C THR A 795 -15.63 7.42 14.28
N GLN A 796 -14.47 7.31 13.67
CA GLN A 796 -13.88 6.05 13.28
C GLN A 796 -12.47 5.96 13.86
N TRP A 797 -12.18 4.83 14.48
CA TRP A 797 -10.86 4.49 14.99
C TRP A 797 -10.33 3.27 14.26
N THR A 798 -9.04 3.28 13.97
CA THR A 798 -8.34 2.13 13.39
C THR A 798 -7.14 1.79 14.23
N GLY A 799 -6.84 0.51 14.35
CA GLY A 799 -5.66 0.04 15.08
C GLY A 799 -5.06 -1.20 14.44
N ALA A 800 -3.77 -1.38 14.66
CA ALA A 800 -3.03 -2.56 14.24
C ALA A 800 -2.01 -2.93 15.32
N TRP A 801 -1.78 -4.24 15.51
CA TRP A 801 -0.74 -4.71 16.40
C TRP A 801 -0.19 -6.06 15.94
N ASN A 802 0.87 -6.53 16.56
CA ASN A 802 1.75 -7.58 16.07
C ASN A 802 2.27 -7.21 14.68
N VAL A 803 2.91 -6.04 14.63
CA VAL A 803 3.51 -5.44 13.43
C VAL A 803 4.78 -4.73 13.85
N SER A 804 5.85 -4.89 13.09
CA SER A 804 7.14 -4.25 13.37
C SER A 804 7.75 -3.65 12.10
N ARG A 805 8.71 -2.75 12.30
CA ARG A 805 9.53 -2.18 11.22
C ARG A 805 11.00 -2.42 11.56
N MET A 806 11.75 -2.96 10.61
CA MET A 806 13.21 -3.02 10.70
C MET A 806 13.77 -1.68 10.20
N ILE A 807 14.24 -0.84 11.12
CA ILE A 807 14.84 0.44 10.75
C ILE A 807 16.26 0.25 10.18
N SER A 808 16.65 1.12 9.26
CA SER A 808 17.95 1.12 8.58
C SER A 808 18.44 2.52 8.27
N ASP A 809 19.59 2.65 7.66
CA ASP A 809 20.18 3.91 7.21
C ASP A 809 20.16 4.98 8.32
N VAL A 810 19.70 6.22 8.02
CA VAL A 810 19.70 7.33 8.99
C VAL A 810 18.80 7.09 10.21
N PHE A 811 17.81 6.21 10.12
CA PHE A 811 17.01 5.84 11.30
C PHE A 811 17.81 4.97 12.29
N ARG A 812 18.71 4.15 11.75
CA ARG A 812 19.49 3.19 12.54
C ARG A 812 20.86 3.72 12.94
N GLN A 813 21.53 4.46 12.04
CA GLN A 813 22.91 4.86 12.20
C GLN A 813 23.05 6.38 12.22
N PRO A 814 23.58 6.99 13.28
CA PRO A 814 23.98 8.38 13.30
C PRO A 814 24.98 8.71 12.18
N PHE A 815 24.91 9.90 11.63
CA PHE A 815 25.80 10.41 10.58
C PHE A 815 25.75 9.63 9.26
N TYR A 816 24.69 8.91 9.02
CA TYR A 816 24.54 8.10 7.81
C TYR A 816 24.25 8.96 6.58
N SER A 817 24.94 8.67 5.49
CA SER A 817 24.58 9.07 4.12
C SER A 817 24.79 7.88 3.17
N SER A 818 24.24 7.97 1.97
CA SER A 818 24.40 6.89 0.97
C SER A 818 25.84 6.68 0.46
N SER A 819 26.70 7.68 0.63
CA SER A 819 28.09 7.68 0.13
C SER A 819 29.14 7.66 1.25
N ASN A 820 28.73 8.04 2.48
CA ASN A 820 29.65 8.17 3.60
C ASN A 820 28.86 8.02 4.92
N SER A 821 29.28 7.10 5.76
CA SER A 821 28.65 6.82 7.06
C SER A 821 29.16 7.72 8.20
N GLU A 822 29.95 8.73 7.92
CA GLU A 822 30.57 9.61 8.91
C GLU A 822 30.17 11.09 8.75
N GLN A 823 29.62 11.45 7.58
CA GLN A 823 29.34 12.84 7.21
C GLN A 823 27.92 13.03 6.69
N GLY A 824 26.99 12.24 7.19
CA GLY A 824 25.58 12.30 6.82
C GLY A 824 24.71 12.90 7.90
N GLY A 825 23.40 12.64 7.81
CA GLY A 825 22.39 13.18 8.70
C GLY A 825 22.47 12.65 10.13
N LEU A 826 22.00 13.45 11.06
CA LEU A 826 21.79 13.10 12.47
C LEU A 826 20.37 13.48 12.86
N LEU A 827 19.65 12.56 13.47
CA LEU A 827 18.30 12.79 13.96
C LEU A 827 18.32 13.13 15.45
N ALA A 828 17.43 14.00 15.89
CA ALA A 828 17.43 14.50 17.27
C ALA A 828 17.32 13.36 18.31
N TYR A 829 16.52 12.33 18.03
CA TYR A 829 16.38 11.20 18.97
C TYR A 829 17.67 10.37 19.16
N HIS A 830 18.66 10.44 18.26
CA HIS A 830 19.94 9.77 18.49
C HIS A 830 20.69 10.38 19.68
N LEU A 831 20.52 11.68 19.95
CA LEU A 831 21.17 12.39 21.04
C LEU A 831 20.75 11.82 22.40
N ASP A 832 19.46 11.55 22.57
CA ASP A 832 18.88 11.16 23.86
C ASP A 832 18.80 9.63 24.03
N HIS A 833 18.84 8.85 22.96
CA HIS A 833 18.58 7.41 22.98
C HIS A 833 19.82 6.55 22.71
N THR A 834 20.96 7.17 22.44
CA THR A 834 22.24 6.46 22.23
C THR A 834 22.95 6.26 23.58
N TRP A 835 23.52 5.08 23.75
CA TRP A 835 24.41 4.79 24.87
C TRP A 835 25.64 5.72 24.83
N THR A 836 25.96 6.37 25.92
CA THR A 836 27.16 7.20 26.07
C THR A 836 27.86 6.89 27.41
N PRO A 837 29.16 7.19 27.54
CA PRO A 837 29.86 7.01 28.82
C PRO A 837 29.24 7.82 29.96
N GLU A 838 28.61 8.94 29.67
CA GLU A 838 27.91 9.80 30.63
C GLU A 838 26.53 9.24 31.03
N ASN A 839 25.93 8.45 30.14
CA ASN A 839 24.65 7.76 30.35
C ASN A 839 24.74 6.29 29.90
N PRO A 840 25.45 5.43 30.66
CA PRO A 840 25.74 4.05 30.31
C PRO A 840 24.53 3.14 30.58
N SER A 841 23.40 3.40 29.93
CA SER A 841 22.15 2.69 30.16
C SER A 841 22.01 1.46 29.26
N GLN A 842 21.71 0.31 29.88
CA GLN A 842 21.31 -0.92 29.16
C GLN A 842 19.93 -0.81 28.51
N SER A 843 19.14 0.21 28.85
CA SER A 843 17.84 0.52 28.23
C SER A 843 17.94 1.52 27.09
N SER A 844 19.13 1.96 26.70
CA SER A 844 19.33 2.79 25.50
C SER A 844 18.80 2.05 24.28
N GLU A 845 18.28 2.81 23.30
CA GLU A 845 17.76 2.23 22.05
C GLU A 845 18.83 2.04 20.97
N TYR A 846 20.00 2.67 21.17
CA TYR A 846 21.13 2.65 20.27
C TYR A 846 22.41 2.34 21.03
N PRO A 847 23.34 1.58 20.42
CA PRO A 847 24.68 1.39 20.95
C PRO A 847 25.45 2.73 20.94
N ARG A 848 26.64 2.75 21.49
CA ARG A 848 27.53 3.91 21.35
C ARG A 848 27.73 4.24 19.86
N ALA A 849 27.76 5.52 19.55
CA ALA A 849 28.08 5.96 18.19
C ALA A 849 29.56 5.65 17.90
N THR A 850 29.85 5.08 16.73
CA THR A 850 31.18 4.63 16.34
C THR A 850 31.30 4.52 14.84
N ILE A 851 32.50 4.78 14.31
CA ILE A 851 32.90 4.52 12.95
C ILE A 851 33.58 3.13 12.87
N ASP A 852 34.48 2.85 13.81
CA ASP A 852 35.36 1.70 13.77
C ASP A 852 34.60 0.38 13.99
N ASN A 853 33.52 0.41 14.74
CA ASN A 853 32.69 -0.76 15.06
C ASN A 853 31.28 -0.67 14.45
N ALA A 854 31.09 0.17 13.43
CA ALA A 854 29.78 0.43 12.82
C ALA A 854 29.13 -0.84 12.27
N LYS A 855 29.92 -1.75 11.68
CA LYS A 855 29.43 -2.99 11.10
C LYS A 855 28.80 -3.91 12.15
N ASN A 856 29.38 -3.99 13.36
CA ASN A 856 28.80 -4.71 14.48
C ASN A 856 27.58 -3.97 15.05
N ASN A 857 27.76 -2.70 15.42
CA ASN A 857 26.74 -1.95 16.13
C ASN A 857 25.46 -1.73 15.34
N TYR A 858 25.56 -1.58 14.02
CA TYR A 858 24.40 -1.33 13.14
C TYR A 858 24.04 -2.56 12.29
N ALA A 859 24.40 -3.77 12.71
CA ALA A 859 23.97 -4.99 12.06
C ALA A 859 22.45 -5.18 12.17
N THR A 860 21.85 -5.86 11.19
CA THR A 860 20.42 -6.19 11.23
C THR A 860 20.14 -7.13 12.40
N SER A 861 19.40 -6.63 13.38
CA SER A 861 19.17 -7.33 14.65
C SER A 861 17.85 -6.95 15.29
N THR A 862 17.44 -7.69 16.31
CA THR A 862 16.24 -7.41 17.10
C THR A 862 16.28 -6.05 17.80
N LEU A 863 17.47 -5.43 17.98
CA LEU A 863 17.62 -4.07 18.48
C LEU A 863 16.94 -3.05 17.55
N TYR A 864 16.99 -3.27 16.25
CA TYR A 864 16.47 -2.34 15.23
C TYR A 864 15.11 -2.74 14.68
N GLU A 865 14.53 -3.82 15.19
CA GLU A 865 13.16 -4.17 14.93
C GLU A 865 12.24 -3.43 15.90
N LYS A 866 11.55 -2.41 15.41
CA LYS A 866 10.75 -1.51 16.25
C LYS A 866 9.27 -1.83 16.16
N ASP A 867 8.59 -1.84 17.31
CA ASP A 867 7.15 -2.07 17.42
C ASP A 867 6.37 -0.93 16.73
N ALA A 868 5.61 -1.25 15.71
CA ALA A 868 4.82 -0.30 14.92
C ALA A 868 3.31 -0.40 15.18
N LYS A 869 2.91 -0.95 16.33
CA LYS A 869 1.50 -0.96 16.73
C LYS A 869 0.95 0.46 16.90
N TYR A 870 -0.32 0.61 16.60
CA TYR A 870 -0.98 1.92 16.76
C TYR A 870 -2.48 1.80 17.01
N LEU A 871 -3.03 2.87 17.58
CA LEU A 871 -4.46 3.19 17.61
C LEU A 871 -4.63 4.63 17.12
N ARG A 872 -5.46 4.82 16.09
CA ARG A 872 -5.62 6.11 15.41
C ARG A 872 -7.08 6.55 15.36
N LEU A 873 -7.35 7.79 15.71
CA LEU A 873 -8.61 8.45 15.35
C LEU A 873 -8.54 8.77 13.85
N LYS A 874 -9.08 7.84 13.06
CA LYS A 874 -9.00 7.87 11.59
C LYS A 874 -9.91 8.94 11.01
N THR A 875 -11.16 9.03 11.51
CA THR A 875 -12.14 10.02 11.04
C THR A 875 -12.96 10.54 12.22
N LEU A 876 -13.20 11.85 12.24
CA LEU A 876 -14.22 12.53 13.04
C LEU A 876 -15.04 13.36 12.09
N GLN A 877 -16.38 13.21 12.11
CA GLN A 877 -17.29 14.02 11.32
C GLN A 877 -18.37 14.63 12.21
N VAL A 878 -18.64 15.90 11.99
CA VAL A 878 -19.76 16.66 12.58
C VAL A 878 -20.54 17.23 11.42
N ALA A 879 -21.78 16.79 11.21
CA ALA A 879 -22.64 17.21 10.10
C ALA A 879 -23.94 17.80 10.62
N TYR A 880 -24.36 18.92 10.03
CA TYR A 880 -25.62 19.58 10.36
C TYR A 880 -26.49 19.75 9.12
N ASN A 881 -27.72 19.23 9.19
CA ASN A 881 -28.71 19.34 8.12
C ASN A 881 -29.58 20.58 8.37
N PHE A 882 -29.47 21.56 7.51
CA PHE A 882 -30.25 22.79 7.62
C PHE A 882 -31.66 22.57 7.09
N HIS A 883 -32.66 23.15 7.78
CA HIS A 883 -34.04 23.20 7.36
C HIS A 883 -34.58 24.63 7.61
N PHE A 884 -34.61 25.45 6.58
CA PHE A 884 -35.10 26.83 6.66
C PHE A 884 -36.02 27.15 5.47
N PRO A 885 -37.00 28.08 5.65
CA PRO A 885 -38.04 28.32 4.63
C PRO A 885 -37.52 28.73 3.26
N LEU A 886 -36.36 29.40 3.18
CA LEU A 886 -35.75 29.81 1.95
C LEU A 886 -35.33 28.62 1.04
N MET A 887 -35.06 27.45 1.64
CA MET A 887 -34.72 26.24 0.86
C MET A 887 -35.81 25.89 -0.13
N LYS A 888 -37.08 25.95 0.28
CA LYS A 888 -38.22 25.69 -0.63
C LYS A 888 -38.27 26.67 -1.78
N LYS A 889 -37.97 27.96 -1.54
CA LYS A 889 -37.93 29.00 -2.59
C LYS A 889 -36.76 28.76 -3.58
N LEU A 890 -35.65 28.23 -3.11
CA LEU A 890 -34.49 27.89 -3.91
C LEU A 890 -34.57 26.50 -4.55
N GLY A 891 -35.65 25.74 -4.33
CA GLY A 891 -35.78 24.38 -4.85
C GLY A 891 -34.86 23.37 -4.14
N LEU A 892 -34.28 23.72 -2.97
CA LEU A 892 -33.39 22.85 -2.24
C LEU A 892 -34.15 21.83 -1.39
N ASN A 893 -33.88 20.55 -1.61
CA ASN A 893 -34.38 19.46 -0.78
C ASN A 893 -33.42 19.09 0.35
N THR A 894 -32.13 19.34 0.17
CA THR A 894 -31.07 19.05 1.15
C THR A 894 -30.07 20.20 1.18
N CYS A 895 -29.69 20.61 2.40
CA CYS A 895 -28.55 21.51 2.63
C CYS A 895 -27.85 21.03 3.88
N GLN A 896 -26.67 20.45 3.71
CA GLN A 896 -25.84 19.91 4.80
C GLN A 896 -24.49 20.59 4.79
N LEU A 897 -24.05 21.07 5.95
CA LEU A 897 -22.67 21.51 6.19
C LEU A 897 -22.02 20.47 7.11
N ALA A 898 -20.85 20.00 6.73
CA ALA A 898 -20.11 19.04 7.54
C ALA A 898 -18.66 19.49 7.72
N PHE A 899 -18.17 19.34 8.93
CA PHE A 899 -16.76 19.41 9.25
C PHE A 899 -16.26 17.97 9.43
N ALA A 900 -15.16 17.61 8.79
CA ALA A 900 -14.55 16.29 8.93
C ALA A 900 -13.04 16.42 9.16
N GLY A 901 -12.52 15.61 10.07
CA GLY A 901 -11.10 15.43 10.28
C GLY A 901 -10.67 14.01 9.91
N TYR A 902 -9.46 13.86 9.38
CA TYR A 902 -8.89 12.59 8.97
C TYR A 902 -7.47 12.43 9.52
N ASN A 903 -7.11 11.22 10.02
CA ASN A 903 -5.83 10.90 10.67
C ASN A 903 -5.47 11.86 11.82
N LEU A 904 -6.44 12.24 12.65
CA LEU A 904 -6.30 13.36 13.60
C LEU A 904 -5.32 13.09 14.73
N TRP A 905 -5.32 11.88 15.27
CA TRP A 905 -4.52 11.51 16.42
C TRP A 905 -4.11 10.05 16.36
N THR A 906 -2.84 9.78 16.67
CA THR A 906 -2.25 8.43 16.66
C THR A 906 -1.51 8.18 17.96
N ILE A 907 -1.86 7.08 18.62
CA ILE A 907 -1.16 6.55 19.80
C ILE A 907 -0.29 5.40 19.29
N THR A 908 1.02 5.52 19.44
CA THR A 908 2.00 4.53 18.98
C THR A 908 3.32 4.66 19.74
N PRO A 909 4.05 3.57 20.00
CA PRO A 909 5.42 3.61 20.48
C PRO A 909 6.43 3.93 19.36
N TYR A 910 6.02 3.91 18.09
CA TYR A 910 6.91 4.10 16.96
C TYR A 910 7.36 5.56 16.81
N LEU A 911 8.66 5.80 16.91
CA LEU A 911 9.24 7.15 16.90
C LEU A 911 9.68 7.63 15.51
N TRP A 912 9.96 6.74 14.58
CA TRP A 912 10.63 6.96 13.30
C TRP A 912 9.68 7.38 12.15
N GLY A 913 8.65 8.13 12.46
CA GLY A 913 7.65 8.60 11.52
C GLY A 913 6.25 8.04 11.79
N ASP A 914 5.43 7.92 10.75
CA ASP A 914 4.09 7.34 10.86
C ASP A 914 4.17 5.81 10.89
N PRO A 915 3.50 5.10 11.85
CA PRO A 915 3.58 3.64 11.96
C PRO A 915 2.98 2.89 10.77
N GLU A 916 2.08 3.50 9.99
CA GLU A 916 1.55 2.90 8.75
C GLU A 916 2.56 3.00 7.60
N ALA A 917 3.42 4.02 7.59
CA ALA A 917 4.43 4.17 6.54
C ALA A 917 5.44 3.03 6.58
N ARG A 918 5.80 2.48 5.40
CA ARG A 918 6.82 1.41 5.26
C ARG A 918 8.24 1.94 5.11
N ALA A 919 8.47 3.21 5.37
CA ALA A 919 9.81 3.74 5.34
C ALA A 919 10.63 3.17 6.49
N THR A 920 11.74 2.54 6.16
CA THR A 920 12.65 1.91 7.12
C THR A 920 14.01 2.57 7.16
N ASN A 921 14.37 3.34 6.15
CA ASN A 921 15.69 3.93 5.96
C ASN A 921 15.73 5.46 6.04
N ALA A 922 14.60 6.11 5.85
CA ALA A 922 14.35 7.54 6.06
C ALA A 922 12.83 7.74 6.06
N PRO A 923 12.29 8.87 6.54
CA PRO A 923 10.87 9.15 6.40
C PRO A 923 10.41 9.01 4.94
N SER A 924 9.22 8.45 4.71
CA SER A 924 8.54 8.53 3.41
C SER A 924 7.87 9.89 3.27
N TYR A 925 7.26 10.17 2.13
CA TYR A 925 6.37 11.33 2.01
C TYR A 925 5.30 11.23 3.10
N PRO A 926 5.19 12.22 4.01
CA PRO A 926 4.41 12.08 5.24
C PRO A 926 2.92 11.87 4.94
N LEU A 927 2.28 11.00 5.72
CA LEU A 927 0.84 10.90 5.73
C LEU A 927 0.25 12.21 6.24
N SER A 928 -0.96 12.55 5.76
CA SER A 928 -1.58 13.82 6.11
C SER A 928 -2.67 13.69 7.18
N LYS A 929 -2.66 14.58 8.15
CA LYS A 929 -3.86 15.01 8.88
C LYS A 929 -4.65 15.92 7.98
N THR A 930 -5.95 15.71 7.88
CA THR A 930 -6.78 16.54 7.00
C THR A 930 -7.93 17.14 7.79
N TYR A 931 -8.16 18.43 7.60
CA TYR A 931 -9.33 19.15 8.13
C TYR A 931 -10.15 19.65 6.96
N THR A 932 -11.38 19.20 6.86
CA THR A 932 -12.26 19.41 5.70
C THR A 932 -13.54 20.10 6.11
N LEU A 933 -13.92 21.12 5.37
CA LEU A 933 -15.26 21.71 5.40
C LEU A 933 -15.97 21.33 4.10
N SER A 934 -17.15 20.72 4.20
CA SER A 934 -17.93 20.29 3.04
C SER A 934 -19.35 20.81 3.07
N LEU A 935 -19.87 21.19 1.91
CA LEU A 935 -21.24 21.62 1.67
C LEU A 935 -21.89 20.67 0.66
N LYS A 936 -23.04 20.10 1.04
CA LYS A 936 -23.84 19.24 0.15
C LYS A 936 -25.22 19.90 -0.07
N LEU A 937 -25.54 20.12 -1.32
CA LEU A 937 -26.82 20.69 -1.78
C LEU A 937 -27.55 19.67 -2.62
N GLY A 938 -28.84 19.49 -2.38
CA GLY A 938 -29.73 18.63 -3.19
C GLY A 938 -30.95 19.39 -3.65
N PHE A 939 -31.27 19.28 -4.94
CA PHE A 939 -32.38 19.94 -5.61
C PHE A 939 -33.45 18.96 -6.08
#